data_90ff6eeaa08ba70dc34654402b518422
#
_entry.id   90ff6eeaa08ba70dc34654402b518422
#
_cell.length_a   1.000
_cell.length_b   1.000
_cell.length_c   1.000
_cell.angle_alpha   90.00
_cell.angle_beta   90.00
_cell.angle_gamma   90.00
#
_symmetry.space_group_name_H-M   'P 1'
#
loop_
_entity.id
_entity.type
_entity.pdbx_description
1 polymer ?
#
loop_
_entity_poly.entity_id
_entity_poly.type
_entity_poly.pdbx_seq_one_letter_code
_entity_poly.pdbx_strand_id
1 'polypeptide(L)'
;MTANEIRDSFKKFFESKQHAIVPSAPMVIKDDPTLMFTNAGMNQWKDIILGTRDPEPRRRADTQKCLRVSGKHNDLEEVGHDTYHHTMFEMLGNWSFGDYFKEGAIDMAWEYLVDVLKLNPEDLYVTVFEGSPEENIPRDDEAAKYWSKHVPEDHIINGNKHDNFWEMGDTGPCGPCSEIHVDSRTPEQRKASGKSGRELVNQDDPQVIEIWNLVFMQFNRKADGSLEKLSMNVIDTGMGFERLVRMLQGKHSNYDTDIFQPIIKAEEQITGKKYTTFEEGEVSKEQDDINVAMRVCADHLRAVSFSIADGQLPSNAKAGYVIRRILRRAVRYAYTFLGQREAFLFKLVPTLVHEMGDAFPELKAQQQLISKVMMEEEDAFLRTLDKGISLLDKAMEQLKAEGKTELDGVQAFRLFDTYGFPLDLTELICRENGFTVNEEQFNVEMQKQKERARNAAAVENSDWVELAQGEQQFVGYDYTEYECRILRYRKVTQKKNEFYELVLDYTPFYGEMGGQVGDCGVLVNEAETIEIIDTKRENNQSVHIVKQLPKDPTAQFMACVDTDRRDASAANHTATHLLDYALKQVLGDHVEQKGSFVSADTLRFDFSHFQKVTDEEIRQVERMVNEMIREDIPLDEHRDVPFDEAKKLGAIALFGEKYGDKVRVVRFGPSCEFCGGIHAKATGKIGFFKIVAESSVAAGIRRIEAKTGKECEELLYKTEDILKAVKSFFNNAKDLQATIVKYIEEHDSMKKEIESFQAARVASLSKELVEKGRIVNGVKVVTAKAPIAPDAAKDLVFKVRELCPENLVCVVGSVFNEKPMLNVMLSDDMVKDHGLNAGLLVREAAKLMQGGGGGQPHFASAGGKNPDGLSAAIDKVIELCNL
;
A
#
# COMPACT_ATOMS: atom_id res chain seq x y z
N MET A 1 -2.43 36.40 -14.45
CA MET A 1 -2.65 36.02 -13.05
C MET A 1 -1.82 34.77 -12.77
N THR A 2 -1.23 34.69 -11.60
CA THR A 2 -0.57 33.45 -11.11
C THR A 2 -1.62 32.44 -10.63
N ALA A 3 -1.24 31.18 -10.54
CA ALA A 3 -2.11 30.12 -10.00
C ALA A 3 -2.64 30.45 -8.59
N ASN A 4 -1.79 31.00 -7.71
CA ASN A 4 -2.20 31.40 -6.36
C ASN A 4 -3.20 32.57 -6.37
N GLU A 5 -3.01 33.57 -7.25
CA GLU A 5 -3.98 34.68 -7.41
C GLU A 5 -5.34 34.19 -7.93
N ILE A 6 -5.36 33.20 -8.82
CA ILE A 6 -6.60 32.61 -9.36
C ILE A 6 -7.33 31.84 -8.24
N ARG A 7 -6.62 31.02 -7.48
CA ARG A 7 -7.21 30.27 -6.34
C ARG A 7 -7.81 31.21 -5.31
N ASP A 8 -7.10 32.28 -4.97
CA ASP A 8 -7.59 33.28 -4.00
C ASP A 8 -8.75 34.11 -4.55
N SER A 9 -8.74 34.41 -5.86
CA SER A 9 -9.85 35.09 -6.54
C SER A 9 -11.14 34.28 -6.43
N PHE A 10 -11.09 32.96 -6.67
CA PHE A 10 -12.24 32.08 -6.57
C PHE A 10 -12.83 32.06 -5.13
N LYS A 11 -11.97 31.84 -4.15
CA LYS A 11 -12.40 31.83 -2.75
C LYS A 11 -13.02 33.16 -2.34
N LYS A 12 -12.39 34.28 -2.64
CA LYS A 12 -12.92 35.63 -2.33
C LYS A 12 -14.24 35.94 -3.05
N PHE A 13 -14.38 35.49 -4.32
CA PHE A 13 -15.62 35.65 -5.05
C PHE A 13 -16.77 34.92 -4.35
N PHE A 14 -16.62 33.64 -4.04
CA PHE A 14 -17.66 32.87 -3.39
C PHE A 14 -17.89 33.27 -1.91
N GLU A 15 -16.88 33.73 -1.21
CA GLU A 15 -17.04 34.35 0.10
C GLU A 15 -17.95 35.60 0.02
N SER A 16 -17.78 36.44 -1.01
CA SER A 16 -18.65 37.60 -1.29
C SER A 16 -20.10 37.22 -1.58
N LYS A 17 -20.31 35.98 -2.08
CA LYS A 17 -21.61 35.37 -2.33
C LYS A 17 -22.12 34.54 -1.11
N GLN A 18 -21.59 34.81 0.07
CA GLN A 18 -22.00 34.20 1.35
C GLN A 18 -21.70 32.68 1.43
N HIS A 19 -20.70 32.18 0.74
CA HIS A 19 -20.21 30.83 0.93
C HIS A 19 -19.19 30.78 2.06
N ALA A 20 -19.31 29.80 2.94
CA ALA A 20 -18.26 29.49 3.91
C ALA A 20 -17.08 28.84 3.17
N ILE A 21 -15.89 29.42 3.31
CA ILE A 21 -14.67 28.82 2.76
C ILE A 21 -14.23 27.72 3.70
N VAL A 22 -14.12 26.50 3.17
CA VAL A 22 -13.77 25.31 3.94
C VAL A 22 -12.42 24.73 3.47
N PRO A 23 -11.69 24.03 4.35
CA PRO A 23 -10.43 23.39 3.96
C PRO A 23 -10.68 22.18 3.06
N SER A 24 -9.71 21.87 2.20
CA SER A 24 -9.71 20.66 1.38
C SER A 24 -9.77 19.39 2.23
N ALA A 25 -10.59 18.44 1.84
CA ALA A 25 -10.60 17.11 2.44
C ALA A 25 -9.30 16.34 2.06
N PRO A 26 -8.89 15.34 2.86
CA PRO A 26 -7.86 14.40 2.47
C PRO A 26 -8.20 13.66 1.17
N MET A 27 -7.17 13.37 0.37
CA MET A 27 -7.37 12.62 -0.88
C MET A 27 -7.74 11.15 -0.67
N VAL A 28 -7.41 10.57 0.47
CA VAL A 28 -7.75 9.18 0.80
C VAL A 28 -8.94 9.16 1.74
N ILE A 29 -10.00 8.49 1.31
CA ILE A 29 -11.24 8.36 2.08
C ILE A 29 -11.13 7.14 2.99
N LYS A 30 -11.30 7.33 4.30
CA LYS A 30 -11.19 6.25 5.28
C LYS A 30 -12.56 5.61 5.60
N ASP A 31 -13.64 6.38 5.52
CA ASP A 31 -14.97 6.03 6.06
C ASP A 31 -16.04 5.79 4.98
N ASP A 32 -15.68 5.70 3.69
CA ASP A 32 -16.61 5.35 2.61
C ASP A 32 -16.18 4.03 1.95
N PRO A 33 -16.94 2.94 2.09
CA PRO A 33 -16.61 1.66 1.48
C PRO A 33 -16.73 1.66 -0.06
N THR A 34 -17.39 2.65 -0.64
CA THR A 34 -17.62 2.74 -2.09
C THR A 34 -16.52 3.53 -2.82
N LEU A 35 -15.76 4.37 -2.11
CA LEU A 35 -14.72 5.22 -2.67
C LEU A 35 -13.40 5.08 -1.90
N MET A 36 -12.32 4.82 -2.61
CA MET A 36 -10.98 4.76 -2.05
C MET A 36 -10.32 6.14 -1.97
N PHE A 37 -10.61 7.01 -2.94
CA PHE A 37 -10.02 8.33 -3.08
C PHE A 37 -11.09 9.40 -3.32
N THR A 38 -10.80 10.61 -2.87
CA THR A 38 -11.58 11.80 -3.22
C THR A 38 -11.38 12.10 -4.71
N ASN A 39 -12.35 11.75 -5.55
CA ASN A 39 -12.32 11.95 -7.00
C ASN A 39 -13.09 13.19 -7.46
N ALA A 40 -13.87 13.81 -6.56
CA ALA A 40 -14.62 15.04 -6.78
C ALA A 40 -14.83 15.79 -5.46
N GLY A 41 -15.07 17.10 -5.54
CA GLY A 41 -15.24 17.96 -4.37
C GLY A 41 -16.41 17.57 -3.49
N MET A 42 -17.46 17.00 -4.07
CA MET A 42 -18.67 16.59 -3.34
C MET A 42 -18.47 15.37 -2.42
N ASN A 43 -17.44 14.57 -2.61
CA ASN A 43 -17.29 13.32 -1.83
C ASN A 43 -17.33 13.59 -0.32
N GLN A 44 -16.81 14.72 0.11
CA GLN A 44 -16.84 15.14 1.52
C GLN A 44 -18.22 15.56 2.03
N TRP A 45 -19.21 15.73 1.16
CA TRP A 45 -20.57 16.20 1.49
C TRP A 45 -21.65 15.14 1.24
N LYS A 46 -21.25 13.90 0.94
CA LYS A 46 -22.18 12.81 0.61
C LYS A 46 -23.26 12.60 1.67
N ASP A 47 -22.89 12.70 2.93
CA ASP A 47 -23.81 12.60 4.08
C ASP A 47 -24.85 13.73 4.12
N ILE A 48 -24.47 14.97 3.78
CA ILE A 48 -25.39 16.11 3.67
C ILE A 48 -26.33 15.91 2.48
N ILE A 49 -25.78 15.53 1.32
CA ILE A 49 -26.57 15.32 0.10
C ILE A 49 -27.61 14.22 0.29
N LEU A 50 -27.26 13.15 1.00
CA LEU A 50 -28.17 12.05 1.34
C LEU A 50 -29.10 12.37 2.53
N GLY A 51 -28.99 13.57 3.15
CA GLY A 51 -29.85 14.00 4.23
C GLY A 51 -29.57 13.37 5.58
N THR A 52 -28.36 12.79 5.79
CA THR A 52 -27.96 12.16 7.06
C THR A 52 -27.22 13.12 8.01
N ARG A 53 -26.90 14.35 7.54
CA ARG A 53 -26.28 15.42 8.34
C ARG A 53 -26.90 16.78 8.01
N ASP A 54 -26.92 17.67 9.00
CA ASP A 54 -27.40 19.04 8.84
C ASP A 54 -26.64 19.79 7.75
N PRO A 55 -27.33 20.48 6.82
CA PRO A 55 -26.67 21.22 5.74
C PRO A 55 -26.03 22.56 6.18
N GLU A 56 -26.18 23.01 7.42
CA GLU A 56 -25.60 24.31 7.84
C GLU A 56 -24.07 24.30 8.00
N PRO A 57 -23.32 25.30 7.44
CA PRO A 57 -23.82 26.38 6.57
C PRO A 57 -24.19 25.82 5.18
N ARG A 58 -25.29 26.37 4.59
CA ARG A 58 -25.87 25.86 3.33
C ARG A 58 -25.08 26.19 2.09
N ARG A 59 -24.19 27.16 2.14
CA ARG A 59 -23.30 27.54 1.03
C ARG A 59 -21.87 27.30 1.45
N ARG A 60 -21.13 26.55 0.65
CA ARG A 60 -19.72 26.24 0.89
C ARG A 60 -18.89 26.38 -0.38
N ALA A 61 -17.61 26.71 -0.25
CA ALA A 61 -16.66 26.69 -1.36
C ALA A 61 -15.27 26.34 -0.87
N ASP A 62 -14.51 25.68 -1.72
CA ASP A 62 -13.10 25.35 -1.46
C ASP A 62 -12.27 25.16 -2.73
N THR A 63 -11.00 24.79 -2.53
CA THR A 63 -10.17 24.13 -3.53
C THR A 63 -9.86 22.74 -3.02
N GLN A 64 -10.46 21.72 -3.64
CA GLN A 64 -10.38 20.33 -3.22
C GLN A 64 -9.28 19.58 -3.97
N LYS A 65 -8.39 18.93 -3.23
CA LYS A 65 -7.44 17.96 -3.78
C LYS A 65 -8.18 16.72 -4.23
N CYS A 66 -8.08 16.37 -5.50
CA CYS A 66 -8.70 15.19 -6.09
C CYS A 66 -7.65 14.23 -6.65
N LEU A 67 -7.93 12.92 -6.56
CA LEU A 67 -7.06 11.86 -7.09
C LEU A 67 -7.88 10.89 -7.94
N ARG A 68 -7.57 10.81 -9.25
CA ARG A 68 -8.24 9.95 -10.24
C ARG A 68 -7.30 8.90 -10.79
N VAL A 69 -7.20 7.77 -10.09
CA VAL A 69 -6.23 6.68 -10.39
C VAL A 69 -6.81 5.28 -10.24
N SER A 70 -8.13 5.19 -10.08
CA SER A 70 -8.83 3.91 -9.90
C SER A 70 -10.34 4.05 -10.10
N GLY A 71 -11.02 2.91 -10.38
CA GLY A 71 -12.48 2.85 -10.52
C GLY A 71 -12.99 3.41 -11.84
N LYS A 72 -14.15 4.07 -11.80
CA LYS A 72 -14.82 4.67 -12.96
C LYS A 72 -14.04 5.87 -13.53
N HIS A 73 -13.35 6.61 -12.65
CA HIS A 73 -12.51 7.75 -13.00
C HIS A 73 -11.03 7.37 -12.79
N ASN A 74 -10.35 7.04 -13.88
CA ASN A 74 -8.94 6.62 -13.85
C ASN A 74 -8.18 7.22 -15.03
N ASP A 75 -7.45 8.29 -14.76
CA ASP A 75 -6.71 9.09 -15.76
C ASP A 75 -5.22 8.71 -15.82
N LEU A 76 -4.80 7.63 -15.11
CA LEU A 76 -3.37 7.30 -14.91
C LEU A 76 -2.62 7.04 -16.22
N GLU A 77 -3.25 6.45 -17.21
CA GLU A 77 -2.60 6.08 -18.48
C GLU A 77 -2.42 7.31 -19.40
N GLU A 78 -3.34 8.29 -19.36
CA GLU A 78 -3.33 9.52 -20.16
C GLU A 78 -2.31 10.53 -19.64
N VAL A 79 -2.01 10.49 -18.32
CA VAL A 79 -1.10 11.44 -17.66
C VAL A 79 0.29 11.43 -18.27
N GLY A 80 0.71 12.61 -18.70
CA GLY A 80 1.99 12.88 -19.35
C GLY A 80 1.94 12.76 -20.88
N HIS A 81 0.96 12.01 -21.43
CA HIS A 81 0.80 11.80 -22.86
C HIS A 81 -0.09 12.87 -23.54
N ASP A 82 -1.07 13.36 -22.82
CA ASP A 82 -1.91 14.48 -23.26
C ASP A 82 -1.55 15.81 -22.57
N THR A 83 -2.40 16.83 -22.72
CA THR A 83 -2.11 18.19 -22.28
C THR A 83 -2.86 18.62 -21.01
N TYR A 84 -3.79 17.80 -20.48
CA TYR A 84 -4.74 18.26 -19.47
C TYR A 84 -5.18 17.21 -18.42
N HIS A 85 -4.85 15.92 -18.57
CA HIS A 85 -5.13 14.93 -17.53
C HIS A 85 -4.03 14.86 -16.47
N HIS A 86 -4.46 14.65 -15.22
CA HIS A 86 -3.60 14.56 -14.04
C HIS A 86 -4.05 13.43 -13.12
N THR A 87 -3.09 12.79 -12.45
CA THR A 87 -3.43 11.87 -11.36
C THR A 87 -3.99 12.63 -10.17
N MET A 88 -3.33 13.72 -9.77
CA MET A 88 -3.77 14.66 -8.75
C MET A 88 -4.03 16.02 -9.37
N PHE A 89 -5.20 16.59 -9.13
CA PHE A 89 -5.56 17.92 -9.56
C PHE A 89 -6.36 18.66 -8.49
N GLU A 90 -6.44 19.97 -8.60
CA GLU A 90 -7.30 20.79 -7.77
C GLU A 90 -8.65 21.01 -8.44
N MET A 91 -9.72 20.80 -7.70
CA MET A 91 -11.09 21.10 -8.12
C MET A 91 -11.58 22.29 -7.32
N LEU A 92 -11.77 23.44 -7.95
CA LEU A 92 -12.43 24.59 -7.35
C LEU A 92 -13.92 24.28 -7.30
N GLY A 93 -14.47 24.14 -6.09
CA GLY A 93 -15.85 23.73 -5.87
C GLY A 93 -16.66 24.77 -5.14
N ASN A 94 -17.94 24.89 -5.52
CA ASN A 94 -18.95 25.59 -4.73
C ASN A 94 -20.23 24.77 -4.64
N TRP A 95 -20.83 24.77 -3.46
CA TRP A 95 -22.00 23.94 -3.11
C TRP A 95 -23.13 24.78 -2.55
N SER A 96 -24.37 24.37 -2.91
CA SER A 96 -25.58 24.85 -2.30
C SER A 96 -26.45 23.68 -1.84
N PHE A 97 -26.73 23.62 -0.57
CA PHE A 97 -27.55 22.57 0.05
C PHE A 97 -28.97 23.11 0.31
N GLY A 98 -29.80 23.11 -0.75
CA GLY A 98 -31.18 23.57 -0.70
C GLY A 98 -31.35 25.08 -0.52
N ASP A 99 -30.36 25.90 -0.88
CA ASP A 99 -30.44 27.37 -0.84
C ASP A 99 -30.70 27.93 -2.25
N TYR A 100 -29.72 27.98 -3.13
CA TYR A 100 -29.89 28.28 -4.55
C TYR A 100 -29.78 27.02 -5.42
N PHE A 101 -30.32 27.11 -6.64
CA PHE A 101 -30.25 26.00 -7.58
C PHE A 101 -29.72 26.46 -8.97
N LYS A 102 -30.19 25.92 -10.07
CA LYS A 102 -29.61 26.11 -11.41
C LYS A 102 -29.38 27.57 -11.80
N GLU A 103 -30.40 28.45 -11.65
CA GLU A 103 -30.28 29.87 -12.00
C GLU A 103 -29.11 30.54 -11.25
N GLY A 104 -29.09 30.39 -9.92
CA GLY A 104 -28.04 31.00 -9.12
C GLY A 104 -26.64 30.44 -9.43
N ALA A 105 -26.54 29.12 -9.71
CA ALA A 105 -25.24 28.51 -10.09
C ALA A 105 -24.73 29.04 -11.44
N ILE A 106 -25.61 29.10 -12.45
CA ILE A 106 -25.29 29.60 -13.78
C ILE A 106 -24.90 31.08 -13.74
N ASP A 107 -25.70 31.92 -13.06
CA ASP A 107 -25.42 33.36 -12.95
C ASP A 107 -24.06 33.63 -12.26
N MET A 108 -23.78 32.93 -11.15
CA MET A 108 -22.48 33.08 -10.46
C MET A 108 -21.31 32.55 -11.29
N ALA A 109 -21.48 31.44 -12.00
CA ALA A 109 -20.44 30.90 -12.88
C ALA A 109 -20.12 31.89 -14.02
N TRP A 110 -21.13 32.45 -14.65
CA TRP A 110 -20.95 33.43 -15.68
C TRP A 110 -20.29 34.72 -15.15
N GLU A 111 -20.79 35.28 -14.05
CA GLU A 111 -20.19 36.46 -13.40
C GLU A 111 -18.72 36.25 -13.09
N TYR A 112 -18.37 35.08 -12.55
CA TYR A 112 -16.98 34.77 -12.22
C TYR A 112 -16.08 34.71 -13.46
N LEU A 113 -16.48 33.94 -14.48
CA LEU A 113 -15.69 33.77 -15.69
C LEU A 113 -15.56 35.05 -16.52
N VAL A 114 -16.67 35.77 -16.73
CA VAL A 114 -16.73 36.90 -17.64
C VAL A 114 -16.45 38.23 -16.95
N ASP A 115 -17.09 38.49 -15.79
CA ASP A 115 -16.96 39.79 -15.12
C ASP A 115 -15.72 39.88 -14.23
N VAL A 116 -15.32 38.78 -13.59
CA VAL A 116 -14.15 38.75 -12.68
C VAL A 116 -12.90 38.35 -13.46
N LEU A 117 -12.88 37.19 -14.11
CA LEU A 117 -11.71 36.69 -14.82
C LEU A 117 -11.49 37.24 -16.20
N LYS A 118 -12.52 37.93 -16.78
CA LYS A 118 -12.46 38.59 -18.07
C LYS A 118 -12.23 37.63 -19.26
N LEU A 119 -12.71 36.40 -19.17
CA LEU A 119 -12.77 35.53 -20.33
C LEU A 119 -13.69 36.12 -21.39
N ASN A 120 -13.34 35.93 -22.67
CA ASN A 120 -14.15 36.42 -23.75
C ASN A 120 -15.42 35.58 -23.92
N PRO A 121 -16.63 36.16 -23.80
CA PRO A 121 -17.90 35.42 -23.93
C PRO A 121 -18.05 34.64 -25.24
N GLU A 122 -17.45 35.14 -26.32
CA GLU A 122 -17.51 34.52 -27.66
C GLU A 122 -16.73 33.22 -27.77
N ASP A 123 -15.83 32.96 -26.82
CA ASP A 123 -15.03 31.74 -26.78
C ASP A 123 -15.65 30.66 -25.85
N LEU A 124 -16.77 31.00 -25.20
CA LEU A 124 -17.43 30.11 -24.24
C LEU A 124 -18.59 29.37 -24.88
N TYR A 125 -18.60 28.05 -24.70
CA TYR A 125 -19.69 27.16 -25.11
C TYR A 125 -20.21 26.41 -23.86
N VAL A 126 -21.51 26.15 -23.82
CA VAL A 126 -22.11 25.45 -22.68
C VAL A 126 -22.89 24.25 -23.17
N THR A 127 -22.85 23.18 -22.37
CA THR A 127 -23.65 21.99 -22.64
C THR A 127 -24.84 21.93 -21.70
N VAL A 128 -25.92 21.29 -22.14
CA VAL A 128 -27.08 20.95 -21.31
C VAL A 128 -27.47 19.51 -21.55
N PHE A 129 -27.89 18.81 -20.53
CA PHE A 129 -28.30 17.41 -20.66
C PHE A 129 -29.43 17.25 -21.66
N GLU A 130 -29.26 16.37 -22.67
CA GLU A 130 -30.26 16.13 -23.72
C GLU A 130 -31.42 15.25 -23.30
N GLY A 131 -31.33 14.67 -22.09
CA GLY A 131 -32.32 13.71 -21.56
C GLY A 131 -31.89 12.24 -21.75
N SER A 132 -32.59 11.35 -21.04
CA SER A 132 -32.49 9.91 -21.19
C SER A 132 -33.89 9.30 -21.23
N PRO A 133 -34.41 8.98 -22.42
CA PRO A 133 -35.72 8.35 -22.54
C PRO A 133 -35.82 7.01 -21.83
N GLU A 134 -34.71 6.28 -21.75
CA GLU A 134 -34.63 4.97 -21.08
C GLU A 134 -34.87 5.05 -19.56
N GLU A 135 -34.46 6.17 -18.96
CA GLU A 135 -34.64 6.45 -17.52
C GLU A 135 -35.78 7.44 -17.24
N ASN A 136 -36.57 7.80 -18.25
CA ASN A 136 -37.63 8.81 -18.18
C ASN A 136 -37.16 10.18 -17.65
N ILE A 137 -35.93 10.58 -17.97
CA ILE A 137 -35.39 11.90 -17.62
C ILE A 137 -35.49 12.78 -18.87
N PRO A 138 -36.22 13.91 -18.79
CA PRO A 138 -36.34 14.86 -19.92
C PRO A 138 -35.05 15.64 -20.12
N ARG A 139 -34.94 16.30 -21.29
CA ARG A 139 -33.92 17.31 -21.53
C ARG A 139 -33.98 18.41 -20.46
N ASP A 140 -32.82 18.96 -20.09
CA ASP A 140 -32.75 20.06 -19.12
C ASP A 140 -33.04 21.42 -19.79
N ASP A 141 -34.32 21.63 -20.13
CA ASP A 141 -34.80 22.89 -20.72
C ASP A 141 -34.67 24.07 -19.74
N GLU A 142 -34.68 23.81 -18.44
CA GLU A 142 -34.51 24.83 -17.42
C GLU A 142 -33.09 25.41 -17.45
N ALA A 143 -32.05 24.58 -17.48
CA ALA A 143 -30.68 25.04 -17.63
C ALA A 143 -30.47 25.77 -18.96
N ALA A 144 -31.00 25.25 -20.08
CA ALA A 144 -30.93 25.91 -21.38
C ALA A 144 -31.56 27.32 -21.34
N LYS A 145 -32.71 27.48 -20.67
CA LYS A 145 -33.36 28.78 -20.49
C LYS A 145 -32.53 29.76 -19.66
N TYR A 146 -31.85 29.29 -18.62
CA TYR A 146 -30.98 30.18 -17.82
C TYR A 146 -29.75 30.59 -18.62
N TRP A 147 -29.12 29.67 -19.34
CA TRP A 147 -27.99 29.98 -20.21
C TRP A 147 -28.32 30.95 -21.34
N SER A 148 -29.55 30.91 -21.91
CA SER A 148 -29.95 31.83 -22.96
C SER A 148 -29.97 33.32 -22.57
N LYS A 149 -29.83 33.60 -21.25
CA LYS A 149 -29.65 34.98 -20.74
C LYS A 149 -28.21 35.49 -20.95
N HIS A 150 -27.24 34.56 -21.10
CA HIS A 150 -25.82 34.84 -21.08
C HIS A 150 -25.13 34.58 -22.40
N VAL A 151 -25.51 33.50 -23.10
CA VAL A 151 -24.91 33.08 -24.36
C VAL A 151 -25.95 32.97 -25.48
N PRO A 152 -25.56 33.13 -26.74
CA PRO A 152 -26.47 32.94 -27.88
C PRO A 152 -26.85 31.43 -27.98
N GLU A 153 -27.97 31.15 -28.65
CA GLU A 153 -28.54 29.79 -28.76
C GLU A 153 -27.56 28.78 -29.43
N ASP A 154 -26.74 29.25 -30.36
CA ASP A 154 -25.76 28.41 -31.04
C ASP A 154 -24.54 28.06 -30.16
N HIS A 155 -24.38 28.70 -29.00
CA HIS A 155 -23.40 28.33 -27.99
C HIS A 155 -23.96 27.35 -26.93
N ILE A 156 -25.25 27.02 -26.98
CA ILE A 156 -25.89 26.01 -26.11
C ILE A 156 -25.96 24.70 -26.87
N ILE A 157 -25.33 23.66 -26.33
CA ILE A 157 -25.13 22.36 -26.97
C ILE A 157 -25.83 21.29 -26.14
N ASN A 158 -26.51 20.35 -26.79
CA ASN A 158 -27.07 19.19 -26.11
C ASN A 158 -25.93 18.17 -25.90
N GLY A 159 -25.75 17.74 -24.66
CA GLY A 159 -24.81 16.69 -24.28
C GLY A 159 -25.54 15.41 -23.89
N ASN A 160 -24.94 14.29 -24.24
CA ASN A 160 -25.47 12.97 -23.96
C ASN A 160 -25.33 12.60 -22.46
N LYS A 161 -25.82 11.43 -22.07
CA LYS A 161 -25.78 10.96 -20.69
C LYS A 161 -24.34 10.76 -20.19
N HIS A 162 -23.43 10.36 -21.04
CA HIS A 162 -22.04 10.16 -20.65
C HIS A 162 -21.38 11.45 -20.19
N ASP A 163 -21.64 12.55 -20.91
CA ASP A 163 -20.99 13.83 -20.66
C ASP A 163 -21.81 14.71 -19.68
N ASN A 164 -23.13 14.71 -19.79
CA ASN A 164 -23.99 15.64 -19.07
C ASN A 164 -24.94 15.03 -18.02
N PHE A 165 -24.66 13.81 -17.57
CA PHE A 165 -25.33 13.24 -16.38
C PHE A 165 -24.27 12.68 -15.43
N TRP A 166 -23.95 13.46 -14.40
CA TRP A 166 -22.90 13.11 -13.46
C TRP A 166 -23.37 12.08 -12.44
N GLU A 167 -22.54 11.07 -12.18
CA GLU A 167 -22.76 10.00 -11.21
C GLU A 167 -21.51 9.82 -10.34
N MET A 168 -21.67 9.80 -9.02
CA MET A 168 -20.56 9.64 -8.08
C MET A 168 -19.85 8.28 -8.24
N GLY A 169 -20.61 7.23 -8.53
CA GLY A 169 -20.16 5.86 -8.73
C GLY A 169 -21.29 5.01 -9.30
N ASP A 170 -21.23 3.69 -9.12
CA ASP A 170 -22.30 2.78 -9.54
C ASP A 170 -23.61 3.01 -8.75
N THR A 171 -23.51 3.56 -7.54
CA THR A 171 -24.62 3.96 -6.68
C THR A 171 -24.28 5.28 -5.99
N GLY A 172 -25.30 6.02 -5.56
CA GLY A 172 -25.15 7.28 -4.84
C GLY A 172 -25.76 8.49 -5.52
N PRO A 173 -25.46 9.71 -5.03
CA PRO A 173 -25.99 10.95 -5.58
C PRO A 173 -25.63 11.14 -7.05
N CYS A 174 -26.59 11.61 -7.83
CA CYS A 174 -26.42 11.86 -9.26
C CYS A 174 -27.41 12.92 -9.77
N GLY A 175 -27.17 13.43 -10.96
CA GLY A 175 -28.06 14.39 -11.60
C GLY A 175 -27.53 14.92 -12.93
N PRO A 176 -28.40 15.59 -13.70
CA PRO A 176 -27.96 16.26 -14.91
C PRO A 176 -26.93 17.35 -14.58
N CYS A 177 -26.04 17.62 -15.52
CA CYS A 177 -25.06 18.67 -15.39
C CYS A 177 -24.94 19.53 -16.64
N SER A 178 -24.27 20.64 -16.48
CA SER A 178 -24.00 21.63 -17.54
C SER A 178 -22.53 21.98 -17.48
N GLU A 179 -21.83 21.72 -18.56
CA GLU A 179 -20.41 22.01 -18.68
C GLU A 179 -20.17 23.35 -19.36
N ILE A 180 -19.11 24.02 -18.98
CA ILE A 180 -18.60 25.24 -19.63
C ILE A 180 -17.27 24.90 -20.29
N HIS A 181 -17.22 25.08 -21.61
CA HIS A 181 -16.08 24.83 -22.47
C HIS A 181 -15.49 26.14 -22.97
N VAL A 182 -14.17 26.16 -23.14
CA VAL A 182 -13.45 27.32 -23.71
C VAL A 182 -12.76 26.88 -25.01
N ASP A 183 -13.02 27.63 -26.11
CA ASP A 183 -12.25 27.51 -27.34
C ASP A 183 -11.01 28.42 -27.27
N SER A 184 -9.87 27.86 -26.95
CA SER A 184 -8.59 28.58 -26.80
C SER A 184 -7.84 28.82 -28.10
N ARG A 185 -8.39 28.39 -29.24
CA ARG A 185 -7.75 28.54 -30.54
C ARG A 185 -7.69 30.03 -30.96
N THR A 186 -6.59 30.40 -31.56
CA THR A 186 -6.49 31.72 -32.17
C THR A 186 -7.44 31.88 -33.39
N PRO A 187 -7.78 33.09 -33.83
CA PRO A 187 -8.58 33.29 -35.03
C PRO A 187 -8.01 32.60 -36.27
N GLU A 188 -6.69 32.56 -36.40
CA GLU A 188 -5.98 31.87 -37.50
C GLU A 188 -6.17 30.36 -37.42
N GLN A 189 -6.06 29.76 -36.23
CA GLN A 189 -6.28 28.32 -35.98
C GLN A 189 -7.72 27.92 -36.25
N ARG A 190 -8.72 28.71 -35.78
CA ARG A 190 -10.15 28.51 -36.10
C ARG A 190 -10.39 28.53 -37.59
N LYS A 191 -9.80 29.49 -38.30
CA LYS A 191 -9.93 29.57 -39.75
C LYS A 191 -9.24 28.43 -40.49
N ALA A 192 -8.09 27.99 -40.01
CA ALA A 192 -7.34 26.87 -40.59
C ALA A 192 -8.05 25.54 -40.41
N SER A 193 -8.66 25.30 -39.25
CA SER A 193 -9.40 24.06 -38.96
C SER A 193 -10.74 23.97 -39.71
N GLY A 194 -11.34 25.14 -40.12
CA GLY A 194 -12.66 25.20 -40.73
C GLY A 194 -13.83 24.74 -39.87
N LYS A 195 -13.58 24.44 -38.58
CA LYS A 195 -14.57 24.01 -37.62
C LYS A 195 -14.82 25.10 -36.57
N SER A 196 -16.08 25.31 -36.21
CA SER A 196 -16.48 26.13 -35.07
C SER A 196 -16.12 25.50 -33.73
N GLY A 197 -16.04 26.29 -32.67
CA GLY A 197 -15.89 25.73 -31.32
C GLY A 197 -17.03 24.77 -30.95
N ARG A 198 -18.26 25.07 -31.39
CA ARG A 198 -19.41 24.20 -31.20
C ARG A 198 -19.22 22.78 -31.72
N GLU A 199 -18.58 22.62 -32.87
CA GLU A 199 -18.34 21.30 -33.51
C GLU A 199 -17.24 20.49 -32.80
N LEU A 200 -16.45 21.14 -31.91
CA LEU A 200 -15.33 20.51 -31.20
C LEU A 200 -15.58 20.29 -29.72
N VAL A 201 -16.69 20.79 -29.17
CA VAL A 201 -17.11 20.49 -27.80
C VAL A 201 -17.32 18.99 -27.66
N ASN A 202 -16.71 18.35 -26.65
CA ASN A 202 -16.75 16.90 -26.35
C ASN A 202 -16.30 16.03 -27.55
N GLN A 203 -15.29 16.50 -28.30
CA GLN A 203 -14.67 15.78 -29.41
C GLN A 203 -13.16 15.55 -29.17
N ASP A 204 -12.71 15.52 -27.92
CA ASP A 204 -11.31 15.32 -27.52
C ASP A 204 -10.32 16.33 -28.16
N ASP A 205 -10.81 17.53 -28.54
CA ASP A 205 -9.94 18.58 -29.09
C ASP A 205 -9.15 19.22 -27.94
N PRO A 206 -7.79 19.22 -27.99
CA PRO A 206 -6.97 19.73 -26.90
C PRO A 206 -7.05 21.26 -26.70
N GLN A 207 -7.72 21.99 -27.59
CA GLN A 207 -7.88 23.43 -27.50
C GLN A 207 -9.34 23.88 -27.26
N VAL A 208 -10.31 22.93 -27.26
CA VAL A 208 -11.72 23.20 -26.91
C VAL A 208 -12.10 22.32 -25.75
N ILE A 209 -11.76 22.77 -24.56
CA ILE A 209 -11.82 21.94 -23.36
C ILE A 209 -12.86 22.42 -22.36
N GLU A 210 -13.45 21.46 -21.65
CA GLU A 210 -14.25 21.69 -20.46
C GLU A 210 -13.37 22.29 -19.36
N ILE A 211 -13.81 23.40 -18.77
CA ILE A 211 -13.15 24.02 -17.62
C ILE A 211 -13.99 23.92 -16.34
N TRP A 212 -15.31 23.88 -16.46
CA TRP A 212 -16.20 23.88 -15.30
C TRP A 212 -17.43 23.01 -15.54
N ASN A 213 -17.75 22.12 -14.61
CA ASN A 213 -18.98 21.32 -14.61
C ASN A 213 -19.90 21.77 -13.48
N LEU A 214 -21.14 22.16 -13.82
CA LEU A 214 -22.20 22.54 -12.89
C LEU A 214 -23.17 21.37 -12.74
N VAL A 215 -23.10 20.64 -11.65
CA VAL A 215 -23.92 19.47 -11.41
C VAL A 215 -25.17 19.83 -10.60
N PHE A 216 -26.32 19.45 -11.10
CA PHE A 216 -27.65 19.67 -10.52
C PHE A 216 -28.13 18.40 -9.86
N MET A 217 -27.62 18.12 -8.65
CA MET A 217 -27.96 16.91 -7.90
C MET A 217 -29.43 16.87 -7.51
N GLN A 218 -30.15 15.90 -8.05
CA GLN A 218 -31.58 15.71 -7.84
C GLN A 218 -31.94 14.28 -7.45
N PHE A 219 -31.07 13.32 -7.71
CA PHE A 219 -31.37 11.91 -7.59
C PHE A 219 -30.29 11.17 -6.78
N ASN A 220 -30.69 10.03 -6.26
CA ASN A 220 -29.83 8.99 -5.70
C ASN A 220 -30.00 7.72 -6.53
N ARG A 221 -28.93 7.20 -7.13
CA ARG A 221 -28.97 5.92 -7.85
C ARG A 221 -28.85 4.76 -6.88
N LYS A 222 -29.84 3.87 -6.93
CA LYS A 222 -29.90 2.66 -6.10
C LYS A 222 -29.15 1.50 -6.75
N ALA A 223 -28.92 0.44 -5.97
CA ALA A 223 -28.20 -0.76 -6.43
C ALA A 223 -28.94 -1.51 -7.56
N ASP A 224 -30.27 -1.39 -7.65
CA ASP A 224 -31.08 -1.93 -8.74
C ASP A 224 -31.07 -1.06 -10.01
N GLY A 225 -30.33 0.05 -10.00
CA GLY A 225 -30.21 1.01 -11.10
C GLY A 225 -31.33 2.05 -11.14
N SER A 226 -32.33 1.98 -10.26
CA SER A 226 -33.43 2.96 -10.22
C SER A 226 -32.95 4.31 -9.63
N LEU A 227 -33.69 5.38 -9.97
CA LEU A 227 -33.42 6.73 -9.47
C LEU A 227 -34.49 7.16 -8.45
N GLU A 228 -34.03 7.53 -7.27
CA GLU A 228 -34.87 8.12 -6.22
C GLU A 228 -34.57 9.61 -6.10
N LYS A 229 -35.59 10.45 -5.94
CA LYS A 229 -35.39 11.89 -5.74
C LYS A 229 -34.74 12.15 -4.37
N LEU A 230 -33.73 13.01 -4.35
CA LEU A 230 -33.16 13.53 -3.10
C LEU A 230 -34.18 14.37 -2.33
N SER A 231 -34.03 14.47 -1.01
CA SER A 231 -34.86 15.26 -0.13
C SER A 231 -34.73 16.79 -0.37
N MET A 232 -33.61 17.21 -0.96
CA MET A 232 -33.31 18.58 -1.37
C MET A 232 -32.60 18.63 -2.69
N ASN A 233 -32.75 19.74 -3.42
CA ASN A 233 -31.93 20.01 -4.59
C ASN A 233 -30.56 20.53 -4.15
N VAL A 234 -29.50 19.99 -4.69
CA VAL A 234 -28.14 20.36 -4.34
C VAL A 234 -27.38 20.84 -5.58
N ILE A 235 -26.67 21.94 -5.45
CA ILE A 235 -25.65 22.35 -6.42
C ILE A 235 -24.32 21.79 -5.96
N ASP A 236 -23.67 21.08 -6.87
CA ASP A 236 -22.28 20.68 -6.80
C ASP A 236 -21.56 21.19 -8.05
N THR A 237 -20.49 21.91 -7.91
CA THR A 237 -19.73 22.35 -9.08
C THR A 237 -18.26 21.96 -8.94
N GLY A 238 -17.66 21.62 -10.06
CA GLY A 238 -16.25 21.29 -10.12
C GLY A 238 -15.57 21.99 -11.29
N MET A 239 -14.73 22.98 -10.99
CA MET A 239 -13.90 23.65 -11.99
C MET A 239 -12.48 23.12 -11.91
N GLY A 240 -11.96 22.60 -13.03
CA GLY A 240 -10.58 22.14 -13.12
C GLY A 240 -9.61 23.31 -12.98
N PHE A 241 -8.92 23.39 -11.85
CA PHE A 241 -8.04 24.50 -11.53
C PHE A 241 -6.89 24.61 -12.54
N GLU A 242 -6.21 23.53 -12.85
CA GLU A 242 -5.10 23.48 -13.79
C GLU A 242 -5.55 23.89 -15.20
N ARG A 243 -6.76 23.48 -15.62
CA ARG A 243 -7.36 23.87 -16.91
C ARG A 243 -7.68 25.37 -16.94
N LEU A 244 -8.24 25.90 -15.85
CA LEU A 244 -8.53 27.35 -15.75
C LEU A 244 -7.24 28.17 -15.77
N VAL A 245 -6.21 27.78 -15.02
CA VAL A 245 -4.90 28.46 -15.03
C VAL A 245 -4.30 28.47 -16.42
N ARG A 246 -4.34 27.32 -17.11
CA ARG A 246 -3.89 27.21 -18.52
C ARG A 246 -4.57 28.25 -19.42
N MET A 247 -5.91 28.37 -19.33
CA MET A 247 -6.68 29.32 -20.13
C MET A 247 -6.27 30.78 -19.84
N LEU A 248 -6.16 31.14 -18.56
CA LEU A 248 -5.84 32.50 -18.12
C LEU A 248 -4.37 32.90 -18.41
N GLN A 249 -3.48 31.93 -18.48
CA GLN A 249 -2.07 32.15 -18.83
C GLN A 249 -1.80 32.00 -20.34
N GLY A 250 -2.82 31.68 -21.13
CA GLY A 250 -2.71 31.53 -22.58
C GLY A 250 -1.78 30.41 -23.02
N LYS A 251 -1.80 29.28 -22.28
CA LYS A 251 -0.95 28.11 -22.52
C LYS A 251 -1.68 27.01 -23.31
N HIS A 252 -0.92 26.18 -24.02
CA HIS A 252 -1.48 25.04 -24.75
C HIS A 252 -1.48 23.73 -23.95
N SER A 253 -0.81 23.70 -22.81
CA SER A 253 -0.77 22.58 -21.89
C SER A 253 -0.82 23.05 -20.44
N ASN A 254 -1.48 22.27 -19.57
CA ASN A 254 -1.43 22.48 -18.13
C ASN A 254 0.02 22.45 -17.61
N TYR A 255 0.87 21.59 -18.19
CA TYR A 255 2.28 21.44 -17.81
C TYR A 255 3.14 22.67 -18.15
N ASP A 256 2.67 23.56 -19.02
CA ASP A 256 3.37 24.79 -19.41
C ASP A 256 3.02 26.00 -18.52
N THR A 257 2.15 25.78 -17.53
CA THR A 257 1.72 26.81 -16.55
C THR A 257 2.69 26.96 -15.39
N ASP A 258 2.51 27.99 -14.59
CA ASP A 258 3.28 28.25 -13.38
C ASP A 258 3.05 27.22 -12.25
N ILE A 259 2.11 26.30 -12.41
CA ILE A 259 1.91 25.17 -11.50
C ILE A 259 3.01 24.12 -11.67
N PHE A 260 3.37 23.78 -12.92
CA PHE A 260 4.27 22.69 -13.25
C PHE A 260 5.67 23.15 -13.65
N GLN A 261 5.79 24.31 -14.30
CA GLN A 261 7.07 24.79 -14.82
C GLN A 261 8.18 24.94 -13.78
N PRO A 262 7.94 25.38 -12.53
CA PRO A 262 8.99 25.40 -11.51
C PRO A 262 9.52 23.99 -11.19
N ILE A 263 8.66 22.98 -11.16
CA ILE A 263 9.02 21.58 -10.90
C ILE A 263 9.81 21.03 -12.09
N ILE A 264 9.32 21.19 -13.30
CA ILE A 264 9.99 20.75 -14.55
C ILE A 264 11.37 21.40 -14.69
N LYS A 265 11.50 22.68 -14.36
CA LYS A 265 12.81 23.37 -14.37
C LYS A 265 13.77 22.81 -13.33
N ALA A 266 13.27 22.41 -12.16
CA ALA A 266 14.08 21.72 -11.17
C ALA A 266 14.51 20.32 -11.65
N GLU A 267 13.63 19.61 -12.36
CA GLU A 267 13.98 18.34 -13.03
C GLU A 267 15.07 18.52 -14.08
N GLU A 268 14.97 19.55 -14.92
CA GLU A 268 16.02 19.89 -15.89
C GLU A 268 17.40 20.08 -15.24
N GLN A 269 17.43 20.79 -14.12
CA GLN A 269 18.67 21.03 -13.36
C GLN A 269 19.29 19.76 -12.80
N ILE A 270 18.44 18.84 -12.33
CA ILE A 270 18.92 17.58 -11.73
C ILE A 270 19.32 16.57 -12.80
N THR A 271 18.52 16.44 -13.85
CA THR A 271 18.69 15.40 -14.88
C THR A 271 19.63 15.80 -16.00
N GLY A 272 19.85 17.10 -16.20
CA GLY A 272 20.57 17.65 -17.36
C GLY A 272 19.84 17.52 -18.68
N LYS A 273 18.60 17.01 -18.68
CA LYS A 273 17.72 16.94 -19.86
C LYS A 273 16.95 18.26 -20.01
N LYS A 274 16.43 18.52 -21.20
CA LYS A 274 15.64 19.73 -21.48
C LYS A 274 14.19 19.35 -21.79
N TYR A 275 13.27 20.12 -21.25
CA TYR A 275 11.86 20.09 -21.58
C TYR A 275 11.57 21.03 -22.75
N THR A 276 10.74 20.59 -23.68
CA THR A 276 10.25 21.43 -24.78
C THR A 276 8.75 21.63 -24.57
N THR A 277 8.34 22.89 -24.51
CA THR A 277 6.93 23.26 -24.33
C THR A 277 6.11 22.97 -25.59
N PHE A 278 4.81 22.84 -25.47
CA PHE A 278 3.90 22.67 -26.61
C PHE A 278 3.89 23.87 -27.55
N GLU A 279 4.33 25.05 -27.07
CA GLU A 279 4.45 26.28 -27.89
C GLU A 279 5.66 26.26 -28.84
N GLU A 280 6.69 25.45 -28.55
CA GLU A 280 7.91 25.36 -29.36
C GLU A 280 7.75 24.45 -30.58
N GLY A 281 6.61 23.76 -30.72
CA GLY A 281 6.25 22.96 -31.89
C GLY A 281 6.63 21.50 -31.84
N GLU A 282 6.61 20.82 -33.00
CA GLU A 282 6.88 19.38 -33.08
C GLU A 282 8.34 19.04 -32.71
N VAL A 283 8.52 18.00 -31.95
CA VAL A 283 9.82 17.50 -31.48
C VAL A 283 10.09 16.08 -31.99
N SER A 284 11.33 15.63 -31.91
CA SER A 284 11.68 14.24 -32.21
C SER A 284 11.03 13.29 -31.19
N LYS A 285 10.84 12.03 -31.56
CA LYS A 285 10.28 11.02 -30.66
C LYS A 285 11.10 10.89 -29.37
N GLU A 286 12.43 10.95 -29.44
CA GLU A 286 13.30 10.90 -28.25
C GLU A 286 13.05 12.09 -27.32
N GLN A 287 12.88 13.29 -27.88
CA GLN A 287 12.57 14.49 -27.10
C GLN A 287 11.16 14.42 -26.52
N ASP A 288 10.21 13.85 -27.24
CA ASP A 288 8.85 13.66 -26.74
C ASP A 288 8.83 12.66 -25.57
N ASP A 289 9.55 11.55 -25.65
CA ASP A 289 9.71 10.59 -24.55
C ASP A 289 10.32 11.26 -23.30
N ILE A 290 11.27 12.19 -23.45
CA ILE A 290 11.83 13.01 -22.36
C ILE A 290 10.77 13.94 -21.80
N ASN A 291 10.00 14.63 -22.64
CA ASN A 291 8.95 15.55 -22.24
C ASN A 291 7.85 14.80 -21.46
N VAL A 292 7.40 13.63 -21.96
CA VAL A 292 6.44 12.75 -21.28
C VAL A 292 6.98 12.35 -19.90
N ALA A 293 8.24 11.93 -19.82
CA ALA A 293 8.84 11.51 -18.55
C ALA A 293 8.85 12.65 -17.53
N MET A 294 9.20 13.87 -17.91
CA MET A 294 9.18 15.03 -17.02
C MET A 294 7.76 15.38 -16.57
N ARG A 295 6.78 15.37 -17.49
CA ARG A 295 5.37 15.58 -17.15
C ARG A 295 4.86 14.55 -16.14
N VAL A 296 5.17 13.27 -16.37
CA VAL A 296 4.83 12.17 -15.45
C VAL A 296 5.47 12.36 -14.07
N CYS A 297 6.75 12.71 -14.01
CA CYS A 297 7.46 12.93 -12.76
C CYS A 297 6.87 14.12 -11.99
N ALA A 298 6.61 15.25 -12.66
CA ALA A 298 6.02 16.44 -12.02
C ALA A 298 4.60 16.19 -11.51
N ASP A 299 3.75 15.50 -12.28
CA ASP A 299 2.40 15.12 -11.86
C ASP A 299 2.43 14.16 -10.65
N HIS A 300 3.19 13.08 -10.76
CA HIS A 300 3.23 12.04 -9.74
C HIS A 300 3.93 12.51 -8.45
N LEU A 301 4.86 13.45 -8.52
CA LEU A 301 5.42 14.14 -7.36
C LEU A 301 4.30 14.79 -6.53
N ARG A 302 3.36 15.49 -7.18
CA ARG A 302 2.21 16.11 -6.51
C ARG A 302 1.34 15.04 -5.85
N ALA A 303 0.88 14.05 -6.62
CA ALA A 303 0.00 12.99 -6.14
C ALA A 303 0.57 12.25 -4.91
N VAL A 304 1.84 11.85 -4.97
CA VAL A 304 2.50 11.11 -3.89
C VAL A 304 2.76 12.01 -2.67
N SER A 305 3.23 13.24 -2.89
CA SER A 305 3.53 14.18 -1.80
C SER A 305 2.28 14.55 -1.01
N PHE A 306 1.18 14.88 -1.68
CA PHE A 306 -0.08 15.19 -1.01
C PHE A 306 -0.68 13.96 -0.31
N SER A 307 -0.58 12.77 -0.91
CA SER A 307 -1.04 11.55 -0.24
C SER A 307 -0.28 11.27 1.06
N ILE A 308 1.05 11.45 1.06
CA ILE A 308 1.87 11.30 2.26
C ILE A 308 1.53 12.41 3.28
N ALA A 309 1.34 13.66 2.83
CA ALA A 309 0.93 14.76 3.68
C ALA A 309 -0.43 14.51 4.36
N ASP A 310 -1.38 13.89 3.65
CA ASP A 310 -2.68 13.48 4.18
C ASP A 310 -2.63 12.19 5.04
N GLY A 311 -1.41 11.66 5.29
CA GLY A 311 -1.19 10.50 6.16
C GLY A 311 -1.25 9.13 5.47
N GLN A 312 -1.40 9.08 4.15
CA GLN A 312 -1.40 7.82 3.39
C GLN A 312 0.01 7.51 2.86
N LEU A 313 0.64 6.52 3.46
CA LEU A 313 1.96 6.07 3.04
C LEU A 313 1.88 5.00 1.92
N PRO A 314 2.89 4.95 1.02
CA PRO A 314 3.06 3.83 0.10
C PRO A 314 3.11 2.50 0.84
N SER A 315 2.35 1.49 0.39
CA SER A 315 2.30 0.18 1.04
C SER A 315 1.99 -0.94 0.03
N ASN A 316 1.80 -2.17 0.52
CA ASN A 316 1.49 -3.33 -0.33
C ASN A 316 -0.03 -3.60 -0.48
N ALA A 317 -0.89 -2.76 0.11
CA ALA A 317 -2.34 -3.01 0.11
C ALA A 317 -3.14 -1.71 0.01
N LYS A 318 -4.38 -1.83 -0.45
CA LYS A 318 -5.39 -0.76 -0.51
C LYS A 318 -4.85 0.54 -1.15
N ALA A 319 -5.22 1.70 -0.62
CA ALA A 319 -4.79 3.01 -1.11
C ALA A 319 -3.26 3.14 -1.19
N GLY A 320 -2.52 2.66 -0.18
CA GLY A 320 -1.06 2.72 -0.17
C GLY A 320 -0.40 1.96 -1.32
N TYR A 321 -1.01 0.87 -1.81
CA TYR A 321 -0.53 0.17 -3.00
C TYR A 321 -0.65 1.03 -4.25
N VAL A 322 -1.76 1.75 -4.40
CA VAL A 322 -1.97 2.65 -5.54
C VAL A 322 -0.94 3.79 -5.52
N ILE A 323 -0.74 4.42 -4.35
CA ILE A 323 0.26 5.48 -4.19
C ILE A 323 1.68 4.97 -4.49
N ARG A 324 2.03 3.76 -4.02
CA ARG A 324 3.31 3.12 -4.37
C ARG A 324 3.45 2.88 -5.87
N ARG A 325 2.36 2.48 -6.56
CA ARG A 325 2.36 2.28 -8.02
C ARG A 325 2.60 3.58 -8.77
N ILE A 326 1.98 4.69 -8.34
CA ILE A 326 2.19 6.02 -8.92
C ILE A 326 3.66 6.42 -8.79
N LEU A 327 4.24 6.32 -7.59
CA LEU A 327 5.65 6.64 -7.35
C LEU A 327 6.59 5.80 -8.24
N ARG A 328 6.36 4.48 -8.30
CA ARG A 328 7.15 3.57 -9.13
C ARG A 328 7.03 3.87 -10.62
N ARG A 329 5.86 4.34 -11.09
CA ARG A 329 5.68 4.79 -12.47
C ARG A 329 6.59 5.99 -12.77
N ALA A 330 6.64 7.00 -11.90
CA ALA A 330 7.55 8.14 -12.06
C ALA A 330 9.02 7.72 -12.06
N VAL A 331 9.45 6.90 -11.08
CA VAL A 331 10.83 6.39 -11.01
C VAL A 331 11.22 5.62 -12.26
N ARG A 332 10.30 4.82 -12.82
CA ARG A 332 10.54 4.09 -14.07
C ARG A 332 10.74 5.03 -15.26
N TYR A 333 9.87 6.03 -15.43
CA TYR A 333 10.03 7.02 -16.51
C TYR A 333 11.36 7.78 -16.39
N ALA A 334 11.73 8.15 -15.16
CA ALA A 334 13.00 8.79 -14.90
C ALA A 334 14.21 7.88 -15.19
N TYR A 335 14.12 6.60 -14.81
CA TYR A 335 15.16 5.62 -15.10
C TYR A 335 15.33 5.40 -16.60
N THR A 336 14.21 5.25 -17.33
CA THR A 336 14.21 4.89 -18.75
C THR A 336 14.62 6.08 -19.63
N PHE A 337 14.02 7.26 -19.41
CA PHE A 337 14.12 8.39 -20.35
C PHE A 337 14.96 9.55 -19.83
N LEU A 338 15.06 9.75 -18.51
CA LEU A 338 15.86 10.83 -17.93
C LEU A 338 17.23 10.37 -17.43
N GLY A 339 17.54 9.07 -17.53
CA GLY A 339 18.84 8.51 -17.16
C GLY A 339 19.12 8.48 -15.66
N GLN A 340 18.10 8.62 -14.80
CA GLN A 340 18.28 8.65 -13.37
C GLN A 340 18.47 7.23 -12.81
N ARG A 341 19.62 6.95 -12.18
CA ARG A 341 20.00 5.66 -11.59
C ARG A 341 19.99 5.68 -10.06
N GLU A 342 19.82 6.85 -9.49
CA GLU A 342 19.72 7.10 -8.05
C GLU A 342 18.41 7.83 -7.74
N ALA A 343 17.94 7.76 -6.49
CA ALA A 343 16.74 8.48 -6.06
C ALA A 343 16.88 10.00 -6.31
N PHE A 344 15.89 10.61 -6.93
CA PHE A 344 15.93 12.02 -7.28
C PHE A 344 14.61 12.77 -7.08
N LEU A 345 13.45 12.12 -7.19
CA LEU A 345 12.13 12.76 -7.03
C LEU A 345 12.00 13.46 -5.68
N PHE A 346 12.53 12.85 -4.62
CA PHE A 346 12.53 13.47 -3.29
C PHE A 346 13.23 14.85 -3.26
N LYS A 347 14.17 15.10 -4.17
CA LYS A 347 14.90 16.39 -4.29
C LYS A 347 14.00 17.50 -4.84
N LEU A 348 12.88 17.15 -5.50
CA LEU A 348 11.89 18.07 -6.05
C LEU A 348 10.85 18.50 -5.00
N VAL A 349 10.72 17.77 -3.89
CA VAL A 349 9.75 18.07 -2.81
C VAL A 349 9.89 19.51 -2.29
N PRO A 350 11.09 20.07 -2.03
CA PRO A 350 11.23 21.47 -1.60
C PRO A 350 10.65 22.46 -2.61
N THR A 351 10.81 22.22 -3.92
CA THR A 351 10.21 23.05 -4.97
C THR A 351 8.68 22.99 -4.91
N LEU A 352 8.10 21.80 -4.81
CA LEU A 352 6.66 21.63 -4.66
C LEU A 352 6.12 22.37 -3.42
N VAL A 353 6.81 22.24 -2.29
CA VAL A 353 6.44 22.92 -1.02
C VAL A 353 6.54 24.44 -1.16
N HIS A 354 7.51 24.95 -1.91
CA HIS A 354 7.62 26.39 -2.20
C HIS A 354 6.41 26.89 -2.98
N GLU A 355 6.00 26.16 -4.04
CA GLU A 355 4.93 26.58 -4.95
C GLU A 355 3.53 26.42 -4.34
N MET A 356 3.28 25.33 -3.61
CA MET A 356 1.93 24.97 -3.15
C MET A 356 1.75 25.03 -1.62
N GLY A 357 2.82 25.16 -0.85
CA GLY A 357 2.78 25.05 0.62
C GLY A 357 2.04 26.20 1.32
N ASP A 358 1.83 27.35 0.68
CA ASP A 358 1.01 28.44 1.23
C ASP A 358 -0.48 28.13 1.13
N ALA A 359 -0.89 27.50 0.04
CA ALA A 359 -2.28 27.05 -0.15
C ALA A 359 -2.60 25.78 0.65
N PHE A 360 -1.59 24.93 0.85
CA PHE A 360 -1.69 23.63 1.52
C PHE A 360 -0.61 23.48 2.60
N PRO A 361 -0.85 24.04 3.81
CA PRO A 361 0.14 24.06 4.90
C PRO A 361 0.67 22.69 5.33
N GLU A 362 -0.11 21.63 5.10
CA GLU A 362 0.29 20.25 5.37
C GLU A 362 1.57 19.84 4.61
N LEU A 363 1.78 20.35 3.40
CA LEU A 363 3.03 20.11 2.67
C LEU A 363 4.25 20.65 3.39
N LYS A 364 4.15 21.88 3.95
CA LYS A 364 5.24 22.48 4.75
C LYS A 364 5.48 21.70 6.02
N ALA A 365 4.41 21.35 6.73
CA ALA A 365 4.50 20.62 8.00
C ALA A 365 5.14 19.24 7.84
N GLN A 366 4.91 18.57 6.70
CA GLN A 366 5.36 17.19 6.47
C GLN A 366 6.51 17.08 5.45
N GLN A 367 7.14 18.18 5.03
CA GLN A 367 8.16 18.19 3.99
C GLN A 367 9.28 17.15 4.22
N GLN A 368 9.80 17.07 5.45
CA GLN A 368 10.88 16.13 5.78
C GLN A 368 10.42 14.66 5.66
N LEU A 369 9.21 14.36 6.15
CA LEU A 369 8.63 13.02 6.03
C LEU A 369 8.42 12.64 4.56
N ILE A 370 7.81 13.53 3.77
CA ILE A 370 7.56 13.33 2.33
C ILE A 370 8.87 13.00 1.62
N SER A 371 9.89 13.87 1.77
CA SER A 371 11.19 13.69 1.12
C SER A 371 11.84 12.36 1.50
N LYS A 372 11.78 11.97 2.78
CA LYS A 372 12.43 10.75 3.24
C LYS A 372 11.69 9.48 2.81
N VAL A 373 10.35 9.46 2.90
CA VAL A 373 9.53 8.33 2.44
C VAL A 373 9.74 8.12 0.94
N MET A 374 9.72 9.20 0.15
CA MET A 374 9.95 9.10 -1.29
C MET A 374 11.35 8.56 -1.58
N MET A 375 12.39 9.11 -0.98
CA MET A 375 13.78 8.67 -1.19
C MET A 375 13.96 7.17 -0.95
N GLU A 376 13.44 6.65 0.16
CA GLU A 376 13.60 5.23 0.49
C GLU A 376 12.76 4.31 -0.40
N GLU A 377 11.55 4.71 -0.80
CA GLU A 377 10.74 3.95 -1.77
C GLU A 377 11.37 3.97 -3.17
N GLU A 378 11.96 5.09 -3.60
CA GLU A 378 12.74 5.20 -4.83
C GLU A 378 13.93 4.26 -4.80
N ASP A 379 14.77 4.32 -3.75
CA ASP A 379 15.94 3.45 -3.59
C ASP A 379 15.56 1.96 -3.54
N ALA A 380 14.48 1.63 -2.85
CA ALA A 380 13.99 0.25 -2.79
C ALA A 380 13.54 -0.25 -4.17
N PHE A 381 12.90 0.61 -4.95
CA PHE A 381 12.43 0.25 -6.29
C PHE A 381 13.58 0.19 -7.30
N LEU A 382 14.55 1.10 -7.24
CA LEU A 382 15.75 1.06 -8.07
C LEU A 382 16.54 -0.23 -7.88
N ARG A 383 16.72 -0.69 -6.62
CA ARG A 383 17.30 -2.03 -6.34
C ARG A 383 16.48 -3.17 -6.96
N THR A 384 15.17 -3.03 -7.04
CA THR A 384 14.28 -4.00 -7.69
C THR A 384 14.47 -3.97 -9.20
N LEU A 385 14.60 -2.78 -9.80
CA LEU A 385 14.88 -2.62 -11.23
C LEU A 385 16.21 -3.27 -11.61
N ASP A 386 17.29 -3.01 -10.87
CA ASP A 386 18.60 -3.61 -11.12
C ASP A 386 18.55 -5.15 -11.07
N LYS A 387 17.83 -5.70 -10.07
CA LYS A 387 17.62 -7.14 -9.96
C LYS A 387 16.79 -7.71 -11.12
N GLY A 388 15.74 -7.00 -11.54
CA GLY A 388 14.91 -7.36 -12.67
C GLY A 388 15.70 -7.41 -13.98
N ILE A 389 16.53 -6.39 -14.23
CA ILE A 389 17.42 -6.35 -15.39
C ILE A 389 18.36 -7.55 -15.38
N SER A 390 19.03 -7.83 -14.25
CA SER A 390 19.93 -8.99 -14.15
C SER A 390 19.24 -10.35 -14.38
N LEU A 391 17.97 -10.48 -14.01
CA LEU A 391 17.18 -11.68 -14.28
C LEU A 391 16.77 -11.77 -15.75
N LEU A 392 16.42 -10.64 -16.36
CA LEU A 392 16.08 -10.56 -17.76
C LEU A 392 17.27 -10.87 -18.66
N ASP A 393 18.46 -10.36 -18.34
CA ASP A 393 19.71 -10.67 -19.05
C ASP A 393 19.98 -12.18 -19.07
N LYS A 394 19.84 -12.85 -17.92
CA LYS A 394 19.98 -14.33 -17.84
C LYS A 394 18.94 -15.06 -18.68
N ALA A 395 17.70 -14.57 -18.70
CA ALA A 395 16.63 -15.15 -19.54
C ALA A 395 16.96 -14.99 -21.03
N MET A 396 17.46 -13.83 -21.46
CA MET A 396 17.88 -13.57 -22.83
C MET A 396 19.09 -14.43 -23.24
N GLU A 397 20.07 -14.61 -22.35
CA GLU A 397 21.21 -15.52 -22.58
C GLU A 397 20.73 -16.97 -22.80
N GLN A 398 19.77 -17.42 -22.01
CA GLN A 398 19.19 -18.75 -22.17
C GLN A 398 18.41 -18.88 -23.49
N LEU A 399 17.58 -17.90 -23.86
CA LEU A 399 16.88 -17.87 -25.13
C LEU A 399 17.84 -17.93 -26.32
N LYS A 400 18.94 -17.17 -26.22
CA LYS A 400 20.00 -17.16 -27.25
C LYS A 400 20.64 -18.53 -27.40
N ALA A 401 20.91 -19.21 -26.28
CA ALA A 401 21.45 -20.58 -26.30
C ALA A 401 20.46 -21.60 -26.89
N GLU A 402 19.16 -21.39 -26.74
CA GLU A 402 18.08 -22.20 -27.28
C GLU A 402 17.70 -21.83 -28.74
N GLY A 403 18.29 -20.77 -29.31
CA GLY A 403 17.95 -20.27 -30.64
C GLY A 403 16.55 -19.63 -30.74
N LYS A 404 16.00 -19.17 -29.64
CA LYS A 404 14.69 -18.49 -29.54
C LYS A 404 14.87 -16.97 -29.52
N THR A 405 13.89 -16.25 -30.04
CA THR A 405 13.88 -14.77 -30.10
C THR A 405 12.73 -14.14 -29.35
N GLU A 406 11.88 -14.93 -28.70
CA GLU A 406 10.72 -14.45 -27.96
C GLU A 406 10.80 -14.87 -26.48
N LEU A 407 10.66 -13.92 -25.58
CA LEU A 407 10.54 -14.15 -24.13
C LEU A 407 9.11 -14.61 -23.81
N ASP A 408 8.99 -15.70 -23.08
CA ASP A 408 7.72 -16.27 -22.62
C ASP A 408 6.98 -15.25 -21.71
N GLY A 409 5.71 -15.00 -22.02
CA GLY A 409 4.86 -14.07 -21.26
C GLY A 409 4.67 -14.46 -19.79
N VAL A 410 4.77 -15.77 -19.44
CA VAL A 410 4.75 -16.20 -18.02
C VAL A 410 6.02 -15.76 -17.30
N GLN A 411 7.17 -15.76 -17.96
CA GLN A 411 8.42 -15.25 -17.39
C GLN A 411 8.37 -13.73 -17.24
N ALA A 412 7.85 -13.01 -18.23
CA ALA A 412 7.63 -11.58 -18.15
C ALA A 412 6.64 -11.23 -17.03
N PHE A 413 5.55 -11.99 -16.89
CA PHE A 413 4.60 -11.83 -15.79
C PHE A 413 5.22 -12.12 -14.42
N ARG A 414 6.10 -13.09 -14.31
CA ARG A 414 6.83 -13.37 -13.07
C ARG A 414 7.77 -12.22 -12.68
N LEU A 415 8.45 -11.61 -13.65
CA LEU A 415 9.25 -10.40 -13.43
C LEU A 415 8.39 -9.27 -12.91
N PHE A 416 7.21 -9.09 -13.48
CA PHE A 416 6.24 -8.08 -13.07
C PHE A 416 5.65 -8.37 -11.67
N ASP A 417 5.04 -9.55 -11.48
CA ASP A 417 4.26 -9.88 -10.27
C ASP A 417 5.14 -10.12 -9.04
N THR A 418 6.24 -10.86 -9.20
CA THR A 418 7.11 -11.27 -8.09
C THR A 418 8.19 -10.22 -7.76
N TYR A 419 8.75 -9.61 -8.79
CA TYR A 419 9.87 -8.68 -8.64
C TYR A 419 9.47 -7.21 -8.86
N GLY A 420 8.24 -6.94 -9.27
CA GLY A 420 7.75 -5.58 -9.55
C GLY A 420 8.46 -4.92 -10.75
N PHE A 421 9.01 -5.73 -11.67
CA PHE A 421 9.73 -5.26 -12.85
C PHE A 421 8.72 -5.02 -14.00
N PRO A 422 8.57 -3.80 -14.50
CA PRO A 422 7.49 -3.44 -15.42
C PRO A 422 7.60 -4.12 -16.79
N LEU A 423 6.45 -4.43 -17.41
CA LEU A 423 6.39 -5.10 -18.72
C LEU A 423 7.07 -4.26 -19.81
N ASP A 424 6.71 -2.99 -19.92
CA ASP A 424 7.24 -2.08 -20.95
C ASP A 424 8.76 -1.87 -20.87
N LEU A 425 9.33 -1.94 -19.67
CA LEU A 425 10.79 -1.96 -19.51
C LEU A 425 11.36 -3.33 -19.93
N THR A 426 10.65 -4.43 -19.67
CA THR A 426 11.01 -5.76 -20.17
C THR A 426 11.02 -5.76 -21.70
N GLU A 427 9.99 -5.23 -22.34
CA GLU A 427 9.86 -5.12 -23.79
C GLU A 427 10.95 -4.23 -24.41
N LEU A 428 11.23 -3.08 -23.80
CA LEU A 428 12.28 -2.18 -24.24
C LEU A 428 13.64 -2.88 -24.25
N ILE A 429 14.03 -3.49 -23.14
CA ILE A 429 15.32 -4.19 -23.02
C ILE A 429 15.39 -5.40 -23.96
N CYS A 430 14.31 -6.19 -24.07
CA CYS A 430 14.23 -7.27 -25.04
C CYS A 430 14.44 -6.78 -26.48
N ARG A 431 13.75 -5.74 -26.87
CA ARG A 431 13.84 -5.15 -28.22
C ARG A 431 15.24 -4.62 -28.53
N GLU A 432 15.90 -3.93 -27.60
CA GLU A 432 17.28 -3.45 -27.75
C GLU A 432 18.28 -4.59 -27.92
N ASN A 433 17.97 -5.76 -27.38
CA ASN A 433 18.80 -6.98 -27.51
C ASN A 433 18.34 -7.94 -28.64
N GLY A 434 17.38 -7.54 -29.49
CA GLY A 434 16.89 -8.34 -30.63
C GLY A 434 15.88 -9.42 -30.24
N PHE A 435 15.22 -9.29 -29.08
CA PHE A 435 14.16 -10.19 -28.61
C PHE A 435 12.80 -9.49 -28.64
N THR A 436 11.73 -10.30 -28.66
CA THR A 436 10.35 -9.87 -28.43
C THR A 436 9.82 -10.46 -27.14
N VAL A 437 8.67 -9.95 -26.65
CA VAL A 437 7.97 -10.49 -25.49
C VAL A 437 6.60 -10.98 -25.93
N ASN A 438 6.15 -12.12 -25.43
CA ASN A 438 4.79 -12.62 -25.68
C ASN A 438 3.78 -11.88 -24.79
N GLU A 439 3.32 -10.72 -25.27
CA GLU A 439 2.36 -9.86 -24.54
C GLU A 439 1.00 -10.53 -24.36
N GLU A 440 0.54 -11.31 -25.31
CA GLU A 440 -0.76 -12.00 -25.23
C GLU A 440 -0.79 -12.95 -24.04
N GLN A 441 0.25 -13.75 -23.88
CA GLN A 441 0.40 -14.66 -22.74
C GLN A 441 0.59 -13.92 -21.41
N PHE A 442 1.33 -12.81 -21.40
CA PHE A 442 1.44 -11.95 -20.23
C PHE A 442 0.09 -11.41 -19.80
N ASN A 443 -0.72 -10.91 -20.75
CA ASN A 443 -2.05 -10.37 -20.48
C ASN A 443 -3.02 -11.43 -19.95
N VAL A 444 -2.92 -12.67 -20.40
CA VAL A 444 -3.69 -13.80 -19.84
C VAL A 444 -3.35 -14.01 -18.36
N GLU A 445 -2.09 -13.99 -17.97
CA GLU A 445 -1.70 -14.15 -16.56
C GLU A 445 -2.09 -12.92 -15.71
N MET A 446 -1.98 -11.72 -16.27
CA MET A 446 -2.45 -10.49 -15.64
C MET A 446 -3.96 -10.52 -15.38
N GLN A 447 -4.74 -10.98 -16.35
CA GLN A 447 -6.19 -11.11 -16.20
C GLN A 447 -6.57 -12.13 -15.11
N LYS A 448 -5.88 -13.27 -15.05
CA LYS A 448 -6.06 -14.24 -13.96
C LYS A 448 -5.75 -13.67 -12.58
N GLN A 449 -4.75 -12.80 -12.47
CA GLN A 449 -4.41 -12.09 -11.23
C GLN A 449 -5.51 -11.08 -10.86
N LYS A 450 -5.95 -10.26 -11.83
CA LYS A 450 -7.05 -9.28 -11.64
C LYS A 450 -8.35 -9.96 -11.20
N GLU A 451 -8.70 -11.08 -11.82
CA GLU A 451 -9.90 -11.85 -11.45
C GLU A 451 -9.79 -12.44 -10.04
N ARG A 452 -8.61 -12.96 -9.67
CA ARG A 452 -8.36 -13.41 -8.29
C ARG A 452 -8.49 -12.28 -7.28
N ALA A 453 -7.95 -11.10 -7.58
CA ALA A 453 -8.05 -9.91 -6.73
C ALA A 453 -9.51 -9.40 -6.65
N ARG A 454 -10.21 -9.34 -7.78
CA ARG A 454 -11.62 -8.90 -7.87
C ARG A 454 -12.56 -9.85 -7.13
N ASN A 455 -12.39 -11.15 -7.30
CA ASN A 455 -13.19 -12.17 -6.59
C ASN A 455 -12.88 -12.20 -5.08
N ALA A 456 -11.71 -11.74 -4.67
CA ALA A 456 -11.35 -11.60 -3.25
C ALA A 456 -12.00 -10.38 -2.59
N ALA A 457 -12.34 -9.34 -3.35
CA ALA A 457 -12.82 -8.04 -2.86
C ALA A 457 -14.32 -7.78 -3.10
N ALA A 458 -15.01 -8.63 -3.88
CA ALA A 458 -16.42 -8.41 -4.23
C ALA A 458 -17.33 -8.49 -2.99
N VAL A 459 -17.95 -7.37 -2.64
CA VAL A 459 -19.04 -7.25 -1.67
C VAL A 459 -20.25 -6.73 -2.42
N GLU A 460 -21.36 -7.48 -2.40
CA GLU A 460 -22.62 -7.09 -3.00
C GLU A 460 -23.58 -6.64 -1.89
N ASN A 461 -23.97 -5.37 -1.90
CA ASN A 461 -24.93 -4.80 -0.97
C ASN A 461 -26.30 -4.68 -1.63
N SER A 462 -27.36 -5.11 -0.95
CA SER A 462 -28.71 -4.73 -1.35
C SER A 462 -29.03 -3.29 -0.94
N ASP A 463 -30.13 -2.75 -1.46
CA ASP A 463 -30.67 -1.48 -0.95
C ASP A 463 -31.12 -1.60 0.51
N TRP A 464 -31.13 -0.45 1.21
CA TRP A 464 -31.67 -0.35 2.56
C TRP A 464 -33.19 -0.53 2.59
N VAL A 465 -33.67 -1.39 3.48
CA VAL A 465 -35.08 -1.54 3.79
C VAL A 465 -35.39 -0.68 5.02
N GLU A 466 -36.11 0.41 4.83
CA GLU A 466 -36.50 1.33 5.90
C GLU A 466 -37.66 0.72 6.71
N LEU A 467 -37.51 0.68 8.04
CA LEU A 467 -38.53 0.20 8.98
C LEU A 467 -39.16 1.35 9.76
N ALA A 468 -38.36 2.36 10.11
CA ALA A 468 -38.80 3.54 10.85
C ALA A 468 -38.00 4.77 10.42
N GLN A 469 -38.60 5.94 10.51
CA GLN A 469 -37.89 7.21 10.35
C GLN A 469 -37.25 7.62 11.68
N GLY A 470 -36.07 8.15 11.65
CA GLY A 470 -35.31 8.64 12.80
C GLY A 470 -33.84 8.82 12.52
N GLU A 471 -33.16 9.53 13.39
CA GLU A 471 -31.72 9.69 13.40
C GLU A 471 -31.09 8.78 14.46
N GLN A 472 -29.93 8.23 14.15
CA GLN A 472 -29.18 7.42 15.08
C GLN A 472 -28.49 8.30 16.12
N GLN A 473 -28.60 7.91 17.40
CA GLN A 473 -27.86 8.53 18.51
C GLN A 473 -26.89 7.50 19.14
N PHE A 474 -25.62 7.90 19.23
CA PHE A 474 -24.63 7.12 19.94
C PHE A 474 -24.65 7.43 21.43
N VAL A 475 -24.91 6.43 22.26
CA VAL A 475 -24.97 6.55 23.73
C VAL A 475 -23.86 5.78 24.45
N GLY A 476 -22.92 5.18 23.71
CA GLY A 476 -21.94 4.21 24.20
C GLY A 476 -20.80 4.80 25.02
N TYR A 477 -20.69 6.12 25.18
CA TYR A 477 -19.75 6.70 26.17
C TYR A 477 -20.25 6.54 27.61
N ASP A 478 -21.59 6.46 27.79
CA ASP A 478 -22.21 6.46 29.11
C ASP A 478 -22.89 5.14 29.42
N TYR A 479 -23.35 4.39 28.38
CA TYR A 479 -24.12 3.17 28.52
C TYR A 479 -23.52 2.00 27.75
N THR A 480 -23.53 0.83 28.33
CA THR A 480 -23.19 -0.46 27.69
C THR A 480 -24.42 -1.27 27.30
N GLU A 481 -25.58 -0.89 27.85
CA GLU A 481 -26.90 -1.45 27.54
C GLU A 481 -27.88 -0.31 27.29
N TYR A 482 -28.69 -0.41 26.24
CA TYR A 482 -29.69 0.61 25.93
C TYR A 482 -30.84 0.03 25.12
N GLU A 483 -32.08 0.52 25.39
CA GLU A 483 -33.25 0.15 24.60
C GLU A 483 -33.15 0.78 23.19
N CYS A 484 -33.45 -0.03 22.15
CA CYS A 484 -33.33 0.42 20.77
C CYS A 484 -34.38 -0.21 19.86
N ARG A 485 -34.55 0.41 18.69
CA ARG A 485 -35.28 -0.12 17.53
C ARG A 485 -34.39 -0.09 16.29
N ILE A 486 -34.66 -1.00 15.37
CA ILE A 486 -33.98 -1.03 14.09
C ILE A 486 -34.67 0.01 13.18
N LEU A 487 -33.93 1.01 12.73
CA LEU A 487 -34.43 2.00 11.77
C LEU A 487 -34.47 1.43 10.37
N ARG A 488 -33.40 0.72 9.97
CA ARG A 488 -33.26 0.11 8.66
C ARG A 488 -32.28 -1.05 8.66
N TYR A 489 -32.37 -1.90 7.64
CA TYR A 489 -31.42 -2.98 7.42
C TYR A 489 -31.15 -3.20 5.94
N ARG A 490 -30.04 -3.85 5.62
CA ARG A 490 -29.75 -4.38 4.28
C ARG A 490 -29.07 -5.73 4.34
N LYS A 491 -29.19 -6.48 3.24
CA LYS A 491 -28.49 -7.75 3.06
C LYS A 491 -27.14 -7.52 2.38
N VAL A 492 -26.12 -8.17 2.85
CA VAL A 492 -24.77 -8.12 2.28
C VAL A 492 -24.29 -9.51 1.94
N THR A 493 -23.75 -9.68 0.72
CA THR A 493 -23.15 -10.94 0.28
C THR A 493 -21.67 -10.75 0.02
N GLN A 494 -20.83 -11.49 0.74
CA GLN A 494 -19.39 -11.48 0.56
C GLN A 494 -18.86 -12.91 0.43
N LYS A 495 -18.23 -13.25 -0.68
CA LYS A 495 -17.62 -14.58 -0.93
C LYS A 495 -18.56 -15.77 -0.65
N LYS A 496 -19.85 -15.70 -0.99
CA LYS A 496 -20.91 -16.68 -0.70
C LYS A 496 -21.40 -16.72 0.75
N ASN A 497 -20.91 -15.87 1.63
CA ASN A 497 -21.48 -15.68 2.96
C ASN A 497 -22.49 -14.54 2.90
N GLU A 498 -23.64 -14.78 3.50
CA GLU A 498 -24.70 -13.78 3.64
C GLU A 498 -24.72 -13.30 5.09
N PHE A 499 -24.85 -12.00 5.28
CA PHE A 499 -25.06 -11.35 6.56
C PHE A 499 -25.96 -10.13 6.37
N TYR A 500 -26.35 -9.52 7.45
CA TYR A 500 -27.21 -8.34 7.43
C TYR A 500 -26.55 -7.21 8.19
N GLU A 501 -26.78 -6.01 7.72
CA GLU A 501 -26.37 -4.77 8.35
C GLU A 501 -27.59 -4.05 8.89
N LEU A 502 -27.52 -3.58 10.13
CA LEU A 502 -28.62 -2.91 10.84
C LEU A 502 -28.19 -1.52 11.28
N VAL A 503 -29.06 -0.56 11.20
CA VAL A 503 -28.93 0.77 11.81
C VAL A 503 -29.99 0.91 12.92
N LEU A 504 -29.54 1.25 14.14
CA LEU A 504 -30.41 1.41 15.31
C LEU A 504 -30.68 2.90 15.55
N ASP A 505 -31.81 3.24 16.20
CA ASP A 505 -32.13 4.61 16.64
C ASP A 505 -31.22 5.07 17.80
N TYR A 506 -31.04 4.22 18.81
CA TYR A 506 -30.05 4.41 19.86
C TYR A 506 -29.06 3.24 19.84
N THR A 507 -27.79 3.57 19.89
CA THR A 507 -26.76 2.53 19.93
C THR A 507 -25.70 2.76 21.00
N PRO A 508 -25.49 1.75 21.88
CA PRO A 508 -24.32 1.75 22.76
C PRO A 508 -23.07 1.20 22.09
N PHE A 509 -23.18 0.62 20.88
CA PHE A 509 -22.06 0.00 20.15
C PHE A 509 -21.20 1.05 19.46
N TYR A 510 -19.92 1.06 19.76
CA TYR A 510 -18.91 1.87 19.06
C TYR A 510 -18.68 1.31 17.65
N GLY A 511 -18.83 2.12 16.64
CA GLY A 511 -18.46 1.77 15.26
C GLY A 511 -16.97 1.95 15.02
N GLU A 512 -16.36 1.04 14.27
CA GLU A 512 -14.92 1.07 13.93
C GLU A 512 -14.50 2.46 13.42
N MET A 513 -13.63 3.14 14.16
CA MET A 513 -13.11 4.47 13.82
C MET A 513 -11.80 4.75 14.57
N GLY A 514 -10.92 5.61 14.00
CA GLY A 514 -9.69 6.05 14.65
C GLY A 514 -8.72 4.91 15.02
N GLY A 515 -8.81 3.78 14.33
CA GLY A 515 -7.99 2.59 14.61
C GLY A 515 -8.54 1.67 15.69
N GLN A 516 -9.59 2.05 16.42
CA GLN A 516 -10.29 1.16 17.34
C GLN A 516 -11.32 0.32 16.58
N VAL A 517 -11.30 -1.02 16.79
CA VAL A 517 -12.28 -1.95 16.23
C VAL A 517 -13.68 -1.67 16.75
N GLY A 518 -14.70 -2.05 15.97
CA GLY A 518 -16.08 -1.98 16.39
C GLY A 518 -16.41 -2.93 17.54
N ASP A 519 -17.44 -2.55 18.32
CA ASP A 519 -17.94 -3.41 19.37
C ASP A 519 -18.75 -4.58 18.82
N CYS A 520 -18.77 -5.63 19.58
CA CYS A 520 -19.68 -6.77 19.43
C CYS A 520 -20.58 -6.94 20.66
N GLY A 521 -21.57 -7.80 20.56
CA GLY A 521 -22.52 -8.08 21.65
C GLY A 521 -23.82 -8.68 21.13
N VAL A 522 -24.94 -8.29 21.70
CA VAL A 522 -26.24 -8.88 21.35
C VAL A 522 -27.36 -7.84 21.34
N LEU A 523 -28.38 -8.10 20.51
CA LEU A 523 -29.73 -7.52 20.64
C LEU A 523 -30.64 -8.56 21.28
N VAL A 524 -31.29 -8.21 22.37
CA VAL A 524 -32.12 -9.15 23.16
C VAL A 524 -33.52 -8.61 23.30
N ASN A 525 -34.51 -9.47 23.14
CA ASN A 525 -35.88 -9.24 23.58
C ASN A 525 -36.46 -10.53 24.20
N GLU A 526 -37.72 -10.52 24.58
CA GLU A 526 -38.37 -11.71 25.19
C GLU A 526 -38.40 -12.95 24.29
N ALA A 527 -38.33 -12.77 22.96
CA ALA A 527 -38.50 -13.82 21.97
C ALA A 527 -37.17 -14.42 21.45
N GLU A 528 -36.10 -13.62 21.41
CA GLU A 528 -34.84 -14.02 20.76
C GLU A 528 -33.63 -13.17 21.19
N THR A 529 -32.45 -13.71 20.90
CA THR A 529 -31.17 -13.04 21.04
C THR A 529 -30.47 -13.05 19.68
N ILE A 530 -30.07 -11.90 19.16
CA ILE A 530 -29.35 -11.74 17.90
C ILE A 530 -27.93 -11.29 18.20
N GLU A 531 -26.95 -12.06 17.72
CA GLU A 531 -25.52 -11.74 17.87
C GLU A 531 -25.12 -10.59 16.92
N ILE A 532 -24.57 -9.51 17.47
CA ILE A 532 -23.83 -8.48 16.72
C ILE A 532 -22.37 -8.90 16.71
N ILE A 533 -21.87 -9.29 15.53
CA ILE A 533 -20.51 -9.82 15.36
C ILE A 533 -19.46 -8.72 15.16
N ASP A 534 -19.87 -7.56 14.71
CA ASP A 534 -19.02 -6.39 14.50
C ASP A 534 -19.89 -5.13 14.34
N THR A 535 -19.31 -3.97 14.55
CA THR A 535 -19.96 -2.67 14.31
C THR A 535 -19.02 -1.79 13.48
N LYS A 536 -19.44 -1.45 12.27
CA LYS A 536 -18.70 -0.59 11.34
C LYS A 536 -19.23 0.85 11.40
N ARG A 537 -18.46 1.78 10.87
CA ARG A 537 -18.92 3.15 10.67
C ARG A 537 -19.11 3.41 9.18
N GLU A 538 -20.28 3.86 8.79
CA GLU A 538 -20.60 4.24 7.42
C GLU A 538 -21.42 5.55 7.43
N ASN A 539 -20.97 6.56 6.68
CA ASN A 539 -21.64 7.88 6.59
C ASN A 539 -22.00 8.46 7.97
N ASN A 540 -21.04 8.45 8.91
CA ASN A 540 -21.21 8.90 10.31
C ASN A 540 -22.21 8.10 11.17
N GLN A 541 -22.68 6.95 10.71
CA GLN A 541 -23.56 6.06 11.46
C GLN A 541 -22.85 4.77 11.85
N SER A 542 -23.21 4.22 13.01
CA SER A 542 -22.80 2.87 13.41
C SER A 542 -23.69 1.84 12.73
N VAL A 543 -23.09 0.96 11.97
CA VAL A 543 -23.76 -0.13 11.23
C VAL A 543 -23.40 -1.45 11.88
N HIS A 544 -24.40 -2.17 12.38
CA HIS A 544 -24.25 -3.39 13.16
C HIS A 544 -24.36 -4.61 12.26
N ILE A 545 -23.37 -5.49 12.28
CA ILE A 545 -23.32 -6.67 11.43
C ILE A 545 -23.86 -7.89 12.19
N VAL A 546 -24.88 -8.55 11.62
CA VAL A 546 -25.51 -9.75 12.17
C VAL A 546 -25.58 -10.86 11.13
N LYS A 547 -25.51 -12.13 11.57
CA LYS A 547 -25.61 -13.30 10.68
C LYS A 547 -27.05 -13.55 10.17
N GLN A 548 -28.03 -13.12 10.94
CA GLN A 548 -29.45 -13.31 10.62
C GLN A 548 -30.29 -12.15 11.14
N LEU A 549 -31.34 -11.81 10.41
CA LEU A 549 -32.31 -10.84 10.89
C LEU A 549 -33.15 -11.38 12.05
N PRO A 550 -33.62 -10.48 12.97
CA PRO A 550 -34.67 -10.83 13.90
C PRO A 550 -35.92 -11.35 13.20
N LYS A 551 -36.69 -12.20 13.86
CA LYS A 551 -37.98 -12.70 13.34
C LYS A 551 -38.98 -11.57 13.13
N ASP A 552 -38.95 -10.59 14.03
CA ASP A 552 -39.65 -9.31 13.90
C ASP A 552 -38.67 -8.14 14.00
N PRO A 553 -38.17 -7.62 12.87
CA PRO A 553 -37.24 -6.51 12.85
C PRO A 553 -37.84 -5.16 13.36
N THR A 554 -39.18 -5.09 13.51
CA THR A 554 -39.86 -3.87 14.00
C THR A 554 -40.00 -3.87 15.52
N ALA A 555 -39.64 -4.98 16.19
CA ALA A 555 -39.72 -5.09 17.65
C ALA A 555 -38.71 -4.17 18.35
N GLN A 556 -38.94 -3.94 19.62
CA GLN A 556 -37.99 -3.27 20.50
C GLN A 556 -36.99 -4.28 21.06
N PHE A 557 -35.71 -3.86 21.17
CA PHE A 557 -34.64 -4.68 21.68
C PHE A 557 -33.87 -3.95 22.77
N MET A 558 -33.26 -4.70 23.65
CA MET A 558 -32.14 -4.22 24.48
C MET A 558 -30.84 -4.51 23.75
N ALA A 559 -30.11 -3.47 23.42
CA ALA A 559 -28.78 -3.54 22.83
C ALA A 559 -27.75 -3.68 23.95
N CYS A 560 -27.04 -4.81 24.04
CA CYS A 560 -26.08 -5.12 25.10
C CYS A 560 -24.70 -5.38 24.49
N VAL A 561 -23.74 -4.54 24.85
CA VAL A 561 -22.34 -4.65 24.40
C VAL A 561 -21.62 -5.74 25.20
N ASP A 562 -20.70 -6.46 24.54
CA ASP A 562 -19.74 -7.32 25.23
C ASP A 562 -18.77 -6.45 26.04
N THR A 563 -19.05 -6.33 27.34
CA THR A 563 -18.33 -5.43 28.25
C THR A 563 -16.88 -5.88 28.48
N ASP A 564 -16.60 -7.17 28.48
CA ASP A 564 -15.24 -7.69 28.68
C ASP A 564 -14.35 -7.29 27.50
N ARG A 565 -14.84 -7.43 26.28
CA ARG A 565 -14.11 -7.01 25.08
C ARG A 565 -14.01 -5.49 24.97
N ARG A 566 -15.05 -4.76 25.32
CA ARG A 566 -15.06 -3.29 25.34
C ARG A 566 -14.04 -2.75 26.34
N ASP A 567 -14.02 -3.27 27.58
CA ASP A 567 -13.10 -2.80 28.62
C ASP A 567 -11.64 -3.10 28.26
N ALA A 568 -11.36 -4.25 27.66
CA ALA A 568 -10.03 -4.58 27.16
C ALA A 568 -9.62 -3.65 25.98
N SER A 569 -10.54 -3.36 25.05
CA SER A 569 -10.29 -2.40 23.96
C SER A 569 -10.06 -0.99 24.49
N ALA A 570 -10.84 -0.56 25.47
CA ALA A 570 -10.69 0.74 26.14
C ALA A 570 -9.35 0.86 26.88
N ALA A 571 -8.90 -0.20 27.54
CA ALA A 571 -7.58 -0.28 28.17
C ALA A 571 -6.46 -0.15 27.14
N ASN A 572 -6.53 -0.90 26.05
CA ASN A 572 -5.57 -0.82 24.95
C ASN A 572 -5.58 0.55 24.28
N HIS A 573 -6.74 1.18 24.09
CA HIS A 573 -6.84 2.52 23.52
C HIS A 573 -6.21 3.58 24.43
N THR A 574 -6.50 3.53 25.72
CA THR A 574 -5.89 4.43 26.70
C THR A 574 -4.37 4.23 26.75
N ALA A 575 -3.91 2.97 26.73
CA ALA A 575 -2.48 2.66 26.66
C ALA A 575 -1.81 3.20 25.38
N THR A 576 -2.54 3.28 24.27
CA THR A 576 -2.05 3.89 23.02
C THR A 576 -1.74 5.38 23.19
N HIS A 577 -2.60 6.14 23.87
CA HIS A 577 -2.36 7.55 24.20
C HIS A 577 -1.14 7.73 25.12
N LEU A 578 -1.03 6.89 26.17
CA LEU A 578 0.14 6.93 27.06
C LEU A 578 1.42 6.56 26.32
N LEU A 579 1.34 5.62 25.35
CA LEU A 579 2.45 5.20 24.51
C LEU A 579 2.91 6.33 23.58
N ASP A 580 1.99 7.05 22.91
CA ASP A 580 2.32 8.20 22.07
C ASP A 580 3.07 9.27 22.87
N TYR A 581 2.54 9.61 24.06
CA TYR A 581 3.20 10.54 24.96
C TYR A 581 4.61 10.07 25.34
N ALA A 582 4.76 8.81 25.77
CA ALA A 582 6.04 8.26 26.21
C ALA A 582 7.06 8.20 25.07
N LEU A 583 6.64 7.84 23.87
CA LEU A 583 7.51 7.82 22.69
C LEU A 583 8.04 9.21 22.35
N LYS A 584 7.20 10.25 22.42
CA LYS A 584 7.63 11.65 22.24
C LYS A 584 8.66 12.08 23.28
N GLN A 585 8.45 11.70 24.54
CA GLN A 585 9.41 12.03 25.62
C GLN A 585 10.76 11.32 25.45
N VAL A 586 10.78 10.08 24.97
CA VAL A 586 12.01 9.28 24.85
C VAL A 586 12.72 9.51 23.53
N LEU A 587 11.99 9.60 22.42
CA LEU A 587 12.54 9.67 21.07
C LEU A 587 12.57 11.09 20.50
N GLY A 588 11.74 11.99 21.01
CA GLY A 588 11.66 13.40 20.61
C GLY A 588 10.38 13.79 19.85
N ASP A 589 10.22 15.10 19.64
CA ASP A 589 9.00 15.73 19.10
C ASP A 589 8.66 15.35 17.64
N HIS A 590 9.59 14.74 16.91
CA HIS A 590 9.35 14.23 15.55
C HIS A 590 8.48 12.98 15.50
N VAL A 591 8.20 12.38 16.66
CA VAL A 591 7.28 11.24 16.77
C VAL A 591 5.86 11.72 16.55
N GLU A 592 5.25 11.27 15.47
CA GLU A 592 3.84 11.52 15.14
C GLU A 592 3.16 10.21 14.79
N GLN A 593 1.94 10.03 15.24
CA GLN A 593 1.12 8.87 14.85
C GLN A 593 0.88 8.85 13.34
N LYS A 594 1.19 7.73 12.69
CA LYS A 594 0.91 7.48 11.26
C LYS A 594 -0.14 6.41 11.04
N GLY A 595 -0.49 5.67 12.07
CA GLY A 595 -1.56 4.70 12.09
C GLY A 595 -1.70 4.06 13.46
N SER A 596 -2.87 3.54 13.75
CA SER A 596 -3.12 2.77 14.96
C SER A 596 -4.08 1.62 14.66
N PHE A 597 -4.04 0.61 15.51
CA PHE A 597 -5.02 -0.47 15.54
C PHE A 597 -5.19 -0.87 17.00
N VAL A 598 -6.42 -0.87 17.48
CA VAL A 598 -6.75 -1.16 18.87
C VAL A 598 -7.89 -2.17 18.92
N SER A 599 -7.64 -3.30 19.54
CA SER A 599 -8.62 -4.37 19.79
C SER A 599 -8.58 -4.79 21.27
N ALA A 600 -9.40 -5.75 21.65
CA ALA A 600 -9.36 -6.34 22.98
C ALA A 600 -8.04 -7.06 23.26
N ASP A 601 -7.42 -7.66 22.26
CA ASP A 601 -6.28 -8.57 22.40
C ASP A 601 -4.92 -7.85 22.28
N THR A 602 -4.87 -6.72 21.54
CA THR A 602 -3.61 -6.04 21.22
C THR A 602 -3.83 -4.59 20.78
N LEU A 603 -2.81 -3.79 20.96
CA LEU A 603 -2.68 -2.50 20.32
C LEU A 603 -1.48 -2.48 19.37
N ARG A 604 -1.58 -1.69 18.31
CA ARG A 604 -0.53 -1.44 17.35
C ARG A 604 -0.44 0.06 17.10
N PHE A 605 0.76 0.60 17.14
CA PHE A 605 1.04 2.01 16.96
C PHE A 605 2.13 2.20 15.92
N ASP A 606 1.79 2.85 14.82
CA ASP A 606 2.69 3.19 13.73
C ASP A 606 3.05 4.67 13.85
N PHE A 607 4.35 4.99 13.89
CA PHE A 607 4.82 6.36 14.14
C PHE A 607 6.04 6.72 13.32
N SER A 608 6.24 8.03 13.10
CA SER A 608 7.43 8.54 12.41
C SER A 608 8.67 8.41 13.29
N HIS A 609 9.62 7.58 12.86
CA HIS A 609 10.95 7.48 13.45
C HIS A 609 11.93 6.83 12.48
N PHE A 610 13.14 7.36 12.40
CA PHE A 610 14.06 7.10 11.28
C PHE A 610 15.05 5.97 11.54
N GLN A 611 15.12 5.43 12.72
CA GLN A 611 16.02 4.35 13.09
C GLN A 611 15.29 3.30 13.92
N LYS A 612 15.92 2.14 14.09
CA LYS A 612 15.41 1.11 14.98
C LYS A 612 15.40 1.66 16.42
N VAL A 613 14.26 1.49 17.11
CA VAL A 613 14.19 1.79 18.53
C VAL A 613 15.00 0.76 19.32
N THR A 614 15.90 1.22 20.14
CA THR A 614 16.79 0.35 20.93
C THR A 614 16.05 -0.34 22.07
N ASP A 615 16.56 -1.47 22.52
CA ASP A 615 15.95 -2.21 23.65
C ASP A 615 15.92 -1.36 24.94
N GLU A 616 16.86 -0.43 25.12
CA GLU A 616 16.89 0.49 26.25
C GLU A 616 15.80 1.56 26.14
N GLU A 617 15.61 2.15 24.96
CA GLU A 617 14.52 3.11 24.69
C GLU A 617 13.16 2.43 24.86
N ILE A 618 12.99 1.19 24.35
CA ILE A 618 11.77 0.40 24.56
C ILE A 618 11.49 0.24 26.07
N ARG A 619 12.50 -0.12 26.86
CA ARG A 619 12.35 -0.26 28.31
C ARG A 619 12.01 1.06 29.00
N GLN A 620 12.57 2.18 28.54
CA GLN A 620 12.24 3.50 29.08
C GLN A 620 10.78 3.86 28.79
N VAL A 621 10.30 3.65 27.55
CA VAL A 621 8.89 3.83 27.17
C VAL A 621 7.98 2.96 28.01
N GLU A 622 8.28 1.66 28.15
CA GLU A 622 7.49 0.74 28.98
C GLU A 622 7.41 1.19 30.45
N ARG A 623 8.53 1.62 31.02
CA ARG A 623 8.57 2.11 32.42
C ARG A 623 7.68 3.34 32.59
N MET A 624 7.77 4.29 31.67
CA MET A 624 6.98 5.54 31.70
C MET A 624 5.49 5.25 31.60
N VAL A 625 5.07 4.41 30.65
CA VAL A 625 3.65 4.01 30.50
C VAL A 625 3.16 3.31 31.77
N ASN A 626 3.94 2.36 32.30
CA ASN A 626 3.55 1.62 33.51
C ASN A 626 3.60 2.49 34.78
N GLU A 627 4.37 3.58 34.82
CA GLU A 627 4.32 4.59 35.88
C GLU A 627 2.99 5.34 35.86
N MET A 628 2.59 5.86 34.72
CA MET A 628 1.28 6.52 34.53
C MET A 628 0.10 5.59 34.83
N ILE A 629 0.25 4.28 34.54
CA ILE A 629 -0.76 3.27 34.91
C ILE A 629 -0.87 3.16 36.43
N ARG A 630 0.26 3.10 37.15
CA ARG A 630 0.27 2.99 38.64
C ARG A 630 -0.22 4.25 39.34
N GLU A 631 -0.11 5.41 38.72
CA GLU A 631 -0.65 6.68 39.23
C GLU A 631 -2.18 6.70 39.25
N ASP A 632 -2.84 5.76 38.56
CA ASP A 632 -4.30 5.63 38.47
C ASP A 632 -4.98 6.95 38.08
N ILE A 633 -4.44 7.62 37.04
CA ILE A 633 -4.89 8.93 36.57
C ILE A 633 -6.31 8.82 36.04
N PRO A 634 -7.27 9.59 36.57
CA PRO A 634 -8.65 9.55 36.10
C PRO A 634 -8.78 10.13 34.69
N LEU A 635 -9.77 9.66 33.93
CA LEU A 635 -10.18 10.22 32.66
C LEU A 635 -10.71 11.66 32.87
N ASP A 636 -10.05 12.63 32.22
CA ASP A 636 -10.56 14.00 32.10
C ASP A 636 -11.07 14.20 30.67
N GLU A 637 -12.39 14.27 30.54
CA GLU A 637 -13.09 14.26 29.26
C GLU A 637 -13.90 15.51 29.04
N HIS A 638 -13.71 16.18 27.90
CA HIS A 638 -14.51 17.31 27.47
C HIS A 638 -15.16 16.99 26.11
N ARG A 639 -16.50 16.97 26.11
CA ARG A 639 -17.30 16.67 24.90
C ARG A 639 -17.81 17.98 24.27
N ASP A 640 -18.01 17.97 22.96
CA ASP A 640 -18.59 19.07 22.19
C ASP A 640 -17.85 20.42 22.33
N VAL A 641 -16.54 20.39 22.54
CA VAL A 641 -15.69 21.58 22.66
C VAL A 641 -15.46 22.17 21.27
N PRO A 642 -15.66 23.50 21.10
CA PRO A 642 -15.27 24.17 19.87
C PRO A 642 -13.79 23.91 19.53
N PHE A 643 -13.48 23.63 18.27
CA PHE A 643 -12.12 23.20 17.86
C PHE A 643 -11.00 24.16 18.30
N ASP A 644 -11.25 25.48 18.19
CA ASP A 644 -10.26 26.49 18.58
C ASP A 644 -10.06 26.60 20.10
N GLU A 645 -11.08 26.28 20.88
CA GLU A 645 -10.97 26.22 22.36
C GLU A 645 -10.24 24.95 22.78
N ALA A 646 -10.53 23.82 22.11
CA ALA A 646 -9.89 22.55 22.38
C ALA A 646 -8.37 22.59 22.10
N LYS A 647 -7.92 23.32 21.08
CA LYS A 647 -6.50 23.59 20.85
C LYS A 647 -5.83 24.34 22.01
N LYS A 648 -6.54 25.28 22.64
CA LYS A 648 -6.01 26.02 23.79
C LYS A 648 -5.84 25.15 25.03
N LEU A 649 -6.53 24.01 25.11
CA LEU A 649 -6.34 23.03 26.17
C LEU A 649 -5.05 22.21 25.99
N GLY A 650 -4.30 22.43 24.90
CA GLY A 650 -3.06 21.69 24.60
C GLY A 650 -3.30 20.31 24.01
N ALA A 651 -4.50 20.04 23.53
CA ALA A 651 -4.80 18.75 22.91
C ALA A 651 -4.12 18.60 21.53
N ILE A 652 -3.49 17.45 21.30
CA ILE A 652 -2.84 17.09 20.05
C ILE A 652 -3.92 16.62 19.06
N ALA A 653 -3.96 17.27 17.89
CA ALA A 653 -4.76 16.83 16.76
C ALA A 653 -3.96 15.84 15.91
N LEU A 654 -4.54 14.69 15.58
CA LEU A 654 -3.93 13.78 14.62
C LEU A 654 -3.90 14.45 13.25
N PHE A 655 -2.73 14.41 12.63
CA PHE A 655 -2.55 15.02 11.32
C PHE A 655 -3.30 14.21 10.24
N GLY A 656 -4.02 14.93 9.34
CA GLY A 656 -4.80 14.30 8.25
C GLY A 656 -6.19 13.82 8.65
N GLU A 657 -6.67 14.11 9.85
CA GLU A 657 -8.07 13.89 10.21
C GLU A 657 -8.88 15.20 10.13
N LYS A 658 -10.09 15.11 9.56
CA LYS A 658 -11.05 16.21 9.59
C LYS A 658 -11.81 16.16 10.91
N TYR A 659 -11.59 17.18 11.70
CA TYR A 659 -12.40 17.41 12.89
C TYR A 659 -13.57 18.33 12.52
N GLY A 660 -14.75 18.03 13.06
CA GLY A 660 -15.90 18.95 12.95
C GLY A 660 -15.68 20.23 13.74
N ASP A 661 -16.65 21.15 13.69
CA ASP A 661 -16.61 22.41 14.45
C ASP A 661 -16.50 22.17 15.97
N LYS A 662 -16.94 21.01 16.44
CA LYS A 662 -16.85 20.54 17.82
C LYS A 662 -16.10 19.22 17.90
N VAL A 663 -15.26 19.09 18.91
CA VAL A 663 -14.41 17.91 19.13
C VAL A 663 -14.54 17.39 20.56
N ARG A 664 -14.17 16.14 20.75
CA ARG A 664 -13.99 15.53 22.06
C ARG A 664 -12.52 15.52 22.43
N VAL A 665 -12.19 16.06 23.62
CA VAL A 665 -10.85 16.07 24.20
C VAL A 665 -10.76 15.00 25.26
N VAL A 666 -9.77 14.15 25.19
CA VAL A 666 -9.46 13.09 26.16
C VAL A 666 -8.08 13.37 26.77
N ARG A 667 -8.02 13.43 28.10
CA ARG A 667 -6.80 13.71 28.83
C ARG A 667 -6.56 12.69 29.94
N PHE A 668 -5.33 12.23 30.04
CA PHE A 668 -4.79 11.45 31.16
C PHE A 668 -3.48 12.09 31.64
N GLY A 669 -3.58 12.97 32.61
CA GLY A 669 -2.42 13.75 33.08
C GLY A 669 -1.75 14.57 31.96
N PRO A 670 -0.49 14.24 31.58
CA PRO A 670 0.20 14.97 30.52
C PRO A 670 -0.22 14.57 29.09
N SER A 671 -0.83 13.41 28.88
CA SER A 671 -1.37 12.99 27.58
C SER A 671 -2.73 13.66 27.34
N CYS A 672 -2.86 14.41 26.24
CA CYS A 672 -4.06 15.15 25.91
C CYS A 672 -4.26 15.16 24.39
N GLU A 673 -5.35 14.55 23.90
CA GLU A 673 -5.58 14.32 22.46
C GLU A 673 -7.04 14.53 22.07
N PHE A 674 -7.28 14.85 20.80
CA PHE A 674 -8.60 14.76 20.19
C PHE A 674 -8.92 13.31 19.90
N CYS A 675 -9.91 12.75 20.57
CA CYS A 675 -10.22 11.33 20.40
C CYS A 675 -11.71 11.03 20.56
N GLY A 676 -12.30 10.35 19.54
CA GLY A 676 -13.66 9.83 19.56
C GLY A 676 -13.79 8.41 20.12
N GLY A 677 -12.68 7.76 20.48
CA GLY A 677 -12.67 6.35 20.92
C GLY A 677 -13.15 6.13 22.34
N ILE A 678 -13.34 4.88 22.70
CA ILE A 678 -13.72 4.48 24.06
C ILE A 678 -12.44 4.35 24.92
N HIS A 679 -12.46 4.92 26.11
CA HIS A 679 -11.33 4.92 27.04
C HIS A 679 -11.66 4.34 28.40
N ALA A 680 -10.63 3.82 29.06
CA ALA A 680 -10.73 3.42 30.47
C ALA A 680 -11.04 4.64 31.36
N LYS A 681 -11.80 4.44 32.43
CA LYS A 681 -12.17 5.53 33.35
C LYS A 681 -11.00 6.06 34.19
N ALA A 682 -9.93 5.27 34.29
CA ALA A 682 -8.67 5.67 34.91
C ALA A 682 -7.55 4.76 34.36
N THR A 683 -6.31 5.24 34.37
CA THR A 683 -5.15 4.49 33.84
C THR A 683 -4.86 3.20 34.60
N GLY A 684 -5.19 3.11 35.88
CA GLY A 684 -5.05 1.89 36.67
C GLY A 684 -5.88 0.71 36.13
N LYS A 685 -6.96 0.97 35.37
CA LYS A 685 -7.78 -0.07 34.71
C LYS A 685 -7.07 -0.77 33.55
N ILE A 686 -5.98 -0.23 33.06
CA ILE A 686 -5.15 -0.83 32.01
C ILE A 686 -4.44 -2.10 32.53
N GLY A 687 -4.09 -2.13 33.81
CA GLY A 687 -3.31 -3.20 34.41
C GLY A 687 -1.80 -3.06 34.10
N PHE A 688 -1.22 -4.06 33.44
CA PHE A 688 0.19 -4.03 33.02
C PHE A 688 0.32 -3.84 31.52
N PHE A 689 1.26 -3.01 31.09
CA PHE A 689 1.56 -2.74 29.69
C PHE A 689 2.90 -3.36 29.28
N LYS A 690 2.93 -4.06 28.13
CA LYS A 690 4.15 -4.68 27.60
C LYS A 690 4.24 -4.52 26.08
N ILE A 691 5.37 -4.00 25.59
CA ILE A 691 5.71 -4.01 24.18
C ILE A 691 6.19 -5.43 23.81
N VAL A 692 5.56 -6.03 22.79
CA VAL A 692 5.87 -7.40 22.33
C VAL A 692 6.70 -7.42 21.05
N ALA A 693 6.59 -6.39 20.22
CA ALA A 693 7.37 -6.28 18.99
C ALA A 693 7.65 -4.82 18.61
N GLU A 694 8.79 -4.60 17.98
CA GLU A 694 9.18 -3.36 17.30
C GLU A 694 9.69 -3.70 15.92
N SER A 695 9.17 -3.05 14.87
CA SER A 695 9.50 -3.37 13.48
C SER A 695 9.41 -2.14 12.57
N SER A 696 10.00 -2.21 11.38
CA SER A 696 9.82 -1.22 10.33
C SER A 696 8.61 -1.60 9.47
N VAL A 697 7.75 -0.64 9.17
CA VAL A 697 6.57 -0.81 8.28
C VAL A 697 6.84 -0.22 6.91
N ALA A 698 7.43 0.95 6.91
CA ALA A 698 7.82 1.70 5.73
C ALA A 698 9.05 2.55 6.06
N ALA A 699 9.58 3.22 5.05
CA ALA A 699 10.66 4.17 5.22
C ALA A 699 10.29 5.25 6.25
N GLY A 700 11.12 5.43 7.28
CA GLY A 700 10.88 6.39 8.34
C GLY A 700 9.66 6.13 9.23
N ILE A 701 9.02 4.96 9.12
CA ILE A 701 7.87 4.55 9.94
C ILE A 701 8.21 3.28 10.72
N ARG A 702 8.10 3.39 12.04
CA ARG A 702 8.27 2.28 12.97
C ARG A 702 6.91 1.83 13.49
N ARG A 703 6.82 0.58 13.84
CA ARG A 703 5.64 -0.05 14.44
C ARG A 703 5.98 -0.62 15.81
N ILE A 704 5.18 -0.29 16.79
CA ILE A 704 5.15 -0.97 18.08
C ILE A 704 3.85 -1.79 18.15
N GLU A 705 3.99 -3.04 18.59
CA GLU A 705 2.88 -3.88 19.01
C GLU A 705 2.98 -4.10 20.51
N ALA A 706 1.88 -3.91 21.22
CA ALA A 706 1.86 -4.02 22.66
C ALA A 706 0.56 -4.70 23.16
N LYS A 707 0.60 -5.14 24.40
CA LYS A 707 -0.50 -5.81 25.09
C LYS A 707 -0.71 -5.15 26.45
N THR A 708 -1.93 -5.27 26.97
CA THR A 708 -2.31 -4.79 28.31
C THR A 708 -3.01 -5.88 29.11
N GLY A 709 -3.13 -5.68 30.42
CA GLY A 709 -3.97 -6.44 31.32
C GLY A 709 -3.84 -7.96 31.18
N LYS A 710 -4.95 -8.63 30.96
CA LYS A 710 -5.06 -10.10 30.86
C LYS A 710 -4.13 -10.68 29.78
N GLU A 711 -3.99 -10.01 28.65
CA GLU A 711 -3.11 -10.48 27.59
C GLU A 711 -1.63 -10.45 27.96
N CYS A 712 -1.23 -9.54 28.88
CA CYS A 712 0.10 -9.54 29.47
C CYS A 712 0.28 -10.69 30.47
N GLU A 713 -0.75 -11.03 31.26
CA GLU A 713 -0.71 -12.18 32.16
C GLU A 713 -0.52 -13.48 31.38
N GLU A 714 -1.27 -13.68 30.31
CA GLU A 714 -1.11 -14.84 29.42
C GLU A 714 0.29 -14.91 28.79
N LEU A 715 0.86 -13.78 28.41
CA LEU A 715 2.23 -13.69 27.89
C LEU A 715 3.25 -14.12 28.95
N LEU A 716 3.08 -13.69 30.21
CA LEU A 716 3.94 -14.04 31.32
C LEU A 716 3.85 -15.55 31.62
N TYR A 717 2.65 -16.12 31.70
CA TYR A 717 2.45 -17.58 31.93
C TYR A 717 3.10 -18.41 30.82
N LYS A 718 2.90 -18.06 29.54
CA LYS A 718 3.57 -18.73 28.42
C LYS A 718 5.09 -18.67 28.51
N THR A 719 5.62 -17.50 28.90
CA THR A 719 7.07 -17.31 29.05
C THR A 719 7.60 -18.15 30.22
N GLU A 720 6.86 -18.18 31.31
CA GLU A 720 7.21 -19.01 32.50
C GLU A 720 7.20 -20.51 32.16
N ASP A 721 6.20 -20.96 31.42
CA ASP A 721 6.09 -22.37 31.02
C ASP A 721 7.23 -22.80 30.09
N ILE A 722 7.62 -21.92 29.13
CA ILE A 722 8.81 -22.15 28.28
C ILE A 722 10.07 -22.23 29.15
N LEU A 723 10.22 -21.33 30.12
CA LEU A 723 11.36 -21.32 31.01
C LEU A 723 11.40 -22.58 31.90
N LYS A 724 10.25 -23.02 32.40
CA LYS A 724 10.11 -24.30 33.17
C LYS A 724 10.50 -25.49 32.30
N ALA A 725 10.01 -25.53 31.04
CA ALA A 725 10.32 -26.60 30.10
C ALA A 725 11.84 -26.66 29.83
N VAL A 726 12.47 -25.49 29.53
CA VAL A 726 13.92 -25.42 29.31
C VAL A 726 14.69 -25.85 30.54
N LYS A 727 14.29 -25.39 31.75
CA LYS A 727 14.92 -25.81 33.02
C LYS A 727 14.86 -27.31 33.20
N SER A 728 13.78 -27.97 32.81
CA SER A 728 13.61 -29.41 32.94
C SER A 728 14.65 -30.20 32.15
N PHE A 729 15.08 -29.72 30.98
CA PHE A 729 16.13 -30.36 30.20
C PHE A 729 17.50 -30.31 30.90
N PHE A 730 17.70 -29.37 31.84
CA PHE A 730 18.94 -29.17 32.61
C PHE A 730 18.74 -29.51 34.08
N ASN A 731 17.92 -30.54 34.41
CA ASN A 731 17.68 -31.04 35.79
C ASN A 731 17.26 -29.95 36.77
N ASN A 732 16.45 -28.97 36.31
CA ASN A 732 15.98 -27.84 37.11
C ASN A 732 17.13 -27.03 37.76
N ALA A 733 18.21 -26.79 37.00
CA ALA A 733 19.37 -26.03 37.45
C ALA A 733 18.97 -24.68 38.07
N LYS A 734 19.57 -24.31 39.20
CA LYS A 734 19.34 -22.99 39.84
C LYS A 734 19.81 -21.84 38.99
N ASP A 735 20.99 -21.98 38.38
CA ASP A 735 21.53 -21.06 37.39
C ASP A 735 21.51 -21.73 36.02
N LEU A 736 20.44 -21.46 35.29
CA LEU A 736 20.21 -22.01 33.95
C LEU A 736 21.23 -21.50 32.95
N GLN A 737 21.58 -20.22 33.03
CA GLN A 737 22.51 -19.58 32.08
C GLN A 737 23.90 -20.19 32.18
N ALA A 738 24.44 -20.26 33.40
CA ALA A 738 25.73 -20.90 33.66
C ALA A 738 25.74 -22.36 33.24
N THR A 739 24.63 -23.09 33.47
CA THR A 739 24.52 -24.52 33.11
C THR A 739 24.52 -24.73 31.60
N ILE A 740 23.80 -23.87 30.83
CA ILE A 740 23.80 -23.92 29.36
C ILE A 740 25.19 -23.59 28.81
N VAL A 741 25.88 -22.55 29.32
CA VAL A 741 27.24 -22.21 28.90
C VAL A 741 28.18 -23.40 29.14
N LYS A 742 28.13 -23.99 30.32
CA LYS A 742 28.94 -25.17 30.63
C LYS A 742 28.65 -26.35 29.70
N TYR A 743 27.37 -26.61 29.38
CA TYR A 743 26.98 -27.67 28.45
C TYR A 743 27.53 -27.43 27.04
N ILE A 744 27.51 -26.17 26.55
CA ILE A 744 28.08 -25.80 25.24
C ILE A 744 29.60 -26.03 25.27
N GLU A 745 30.31 -25.59 26.32
CA GLU A 745 31.76 -25.78 26.45
C GLU A 745 32.15 -27.26 26.51
N GLU A 746 31.41 -28.09 27.26
CA GLU A 746 31.60 -29.54 27.33
C GLU A 746 31.36 -30.21 25.98
N HIS A 747 30.28 -29.79 25.24
CA HIS A 747 29.99 -30.29 23.92
C HIS A 747 31.10 -29.96 22.92
N ASP A 748 31.61 -28.74 22.92
CA ASP A 748 32.73 -28.32 22.07
C ASP A 748 34.04 -29.03 22.40
N SER A 749 34.29 -29.27 23.69
CA SER A 749 35.41 -30.07 24.16
C SER A 749 35.35 -31.51 23.66
N MET A 750 34.17 -32.16 23.83
CA MET A 750 33.96 -33.55 23.36
C MET A 750 34.09 -33.64 21.83
N LYS A 751 33.62 -32.66 21.10
CA LYS A 751 33.76 -32.60 19.63
C LYS A 751 35.24 -32.57 19.21
N LYS A 752 36.04 -31.70 19.84
CA LYS A 752 37.51 -31.63 19.59
C LYS A 752 38.23 -32.93 19.97
N GLU A 753 37.81 -33.57 21.05
CA GLU A 753 38.38 -34.85 21.48
C GLU A 753 38.05 -35.97 20.47
N ILE A 754 36.80 -36.02 19.97
CA ILE A 754 36.41 -36.98 18.91
C ILE A 754 37.22 -36.73 17.63
N GLU A 755 37.37 -35.48 17.21
CA GLU A 755 38.20 -35.11 16.03
C GLU A 755 39.66 -35.53 16.22
N SER A 756 40.24 -35.34 17.44
CA SER A 756 41.59 -35.77 17.79
C SER A 756 41.74 -37.30 17.73
N PHE A 757 40.81 -38.05 18.29
CA PHE A 757 40.79 -39.52 18.22
C PHE A 757 40.66 -40.01 16.77
N GLN A 758 39.81 -39.36 15.95
CA GLN A 758 39.68 -39.71 14.54
C GLN A 758 40.96 -39.44 13.78
N ALA A 759 41.63 -38.29 14.00
CA ALA A 759 42.91 -37.97 13.38
C ALA A 759 44.02 -38.96 13.77
N ALA A 760 44.10 -39.30 15.06
CA ALA A 760 45.07 -40.32 15.53
C ALA A 760 44.79 -41.70 14.91
N ARG A 761 43.53 -42.10 14.78
CA ARG A 761 43.12 -43.35 14.13
C ARG A 761 43.48 -43.38 12.67
N VAL A 762 43.22 -42.28 11.94
CA VAL A 762 43.61 -42.12 10.51
C VAL A 762 45.12 -42.22 10.36
N ALA A 763 45.92 -41.55 11.22
CA ALA A 763 47.37 -41.60 11.19
C ALA A 763 47.94 -43.01 11.45
N SER A 764 47.36 -43.75 12.40
CA SER A 764 47.72 -45.13 12.67
C SER A 764 47.35 -46.05 11.50
N LEU A 765 46.10 -45.97 11.04
CA LEU A 765 45.56 -46.80 9.97
C LEU A 765 46.29 -46.53 8.62
N SER A 766 46.67 -45.30 8.32
CA SER A 766 47.40 -44.96 7.11
C SER A 766 48.80 -45.67 7.03
N LYS A 767 49.53 -45.73 8.15
CA LYS A 767 50.82 -46.44 8.25
C LYS A 767 50.61 -47.95 8.04
N GLU A 768 49.66 -48.53 8.74
CA GLU A 768 49.34 -49.97 8.62
C GLU A 768 48.90 -50.34 7.21
N LEU A 769 48.12 -49.52 6.56
CA LEU A 769 47.68 -49.77 5.17
C LEU A 769 48.83 -49.65 4.17
N VAL A 770 49.74 -48.71 4.37
CA VAL A 770 50.96 -48.60 3.55
C VAL A 770 51.82 -49.80 3.74
N GLU A 771 52.04 -50.28 4.96
CA GLU A 771 52.84 -51.51 5.21
C GLU A 771 52.21 -52.77 4.58
N LYS A 772 50.92 -52.94 4.68
CA LYS A 772 50.16 -54.08 4.14
C LYS A 772 49.88 -53.98 2.62
N GLY A 773 50.12 -52.83 2.01
CA GLY A 773 49.92 -52.63 0.58
C GLY A 773 50.79 -53.57 -0.29
N ARG A 774 50.20 -54.14 -1.34
CA ARG A 774 50.85 -55.03 -2.27
C ARG A 774 51.63 -54.25 -3.35
N ILE A 775 52.69 -54.76 -3.84
CA ILE A 775 53.38 -54.22 -5.05
C ILE A 775 53.02 -55.14 -6.23
N VAL A 776 52.40 -54.54 -7.25
CA VAL A 776 51.94 -55.21 -8.47
C VAL A 776 52.55 -54.42 -9.66
N ASN A 777 53.37 -55.04 -10.47
CA ASN A 777 54.05 -54.43 -11.64
C ASN A 777 54.77 -53.10 -11.29
N GLY A 778 55.37 -53.00 -10.06
CA GLY A 778 56.06 -51.82 -9.57
C GLY A 778 55.14 -50.74 -8.91
N VAL A 779 53.86 -50.93 -8.95
CA VAL A 779 52.85 -50.00 -8.35
C VAL A 779 52.44 -50.51 -6.97
N LYS A 780 52.43 -49.62 -6.01
CA LYS A 780 51.94 -49.88 -4.65
C LYS A 780 50.38 -49.79 -4.63
N VAL A 781 49.75 -50.94 -4.47
CA VAL A 781 48.27 -51.04 -4.37
C VAL A 781 47.87 -51.17 -2.92
N VAL A 782 47.14 -50.18 -2.44
CA VAL A 782 46.59 -50.12 -1.07
C VAL A 782 45.06 -50.20 -1.17
N THR A 783 44.48 -51.24 -0.60
CA THR A 783 43.02 -51.42 -0.52
C THR A 783 42.61 -51.63 0.93
N ALA A 784 41.50 -50.97 1.30
CA ALA A 784 40.93 -51.14 2.64
C ALA A 784 39.41 -51.04 2.63
N LYS A 785 38.79 -51.80 3.56
CA LYS A 785 37.41 -51.58 3.95
C LYS A 785 37.41 -51.24 5.46
N ALA A 786 37.07 -50.00 5.80
CA ALA A 786 37.16 -49.48 7.15
C ALA A 786 35.83 -48.86 7.60
N PRO A 787 35.36 -49.20 8.84
CA PRO A 787 34.13 -48.57 9.38
C PRO A 787 34.48 -47.21 9.99
N ILE A 788 34.76 -46.23 9.12
CA ILE A 788 35.09 -44.84 9.48
C ILE A 788 34.16 -43.85 8.79
N ALA A 789 34.00 -42.67 9.40
CA ALA A 789 33.19 -41.60 8.84
C ALA A 789 33.71 -41.14 7.46
N PRO A 790 32.83 -40.60 6.60
CA PRO A 790 33.23 -40.20 5.24
C PRO A 790 34.41 -39.23 5.18
N ASP A 791 34.46 -38.24 6.08
CA ASP A 791 35.56 -37.28 6.14
C ASP A 791 36.87 -37.96 6.57
N ALA A 792 36.82 -38.83 7.58
CA ALA A 792 37.99 -39.60 8.01
C ALA A 792 38.49 -40.59 6.93
N ALA A 793 37.58 -41.14 6.11
CA ALA A 793 37.94 -41.98 4.97
C ALA A 793 38.65 -41.19 3.87
N LYS A 794 38.22 -39.97 3.63
CA LYS A 794 38.88 -39.02 2.73
C LYS A 794 40.28 -38.65 3.26
N ASP A 795 40.38 -38.25 4.50
CA ASP A 795 41.69 -37.91 5.14
C ASP A 795 42.65 -39.07 5.10
N LEU A 796 42.14 -40.31 5.27
CA LEU A 796 42.95 -41.53 5.21
C LEU A 796 43.65 -41.71 3.86
N VAL A 797 42.93 -41.54 2.74
CA VAL A 797 43.54 -41.69 1.42
C VAL A 797 44.55 -40.61 1.11
N PHE A 798 44.32 -39.38 1.58
CA PHE A 798 45.29 -38.30 1.47
C PHE A 798 46.53 -38.58 2.32
N LYS A 799 46.36 -39.09 3.54
CA LYS A 799 47.50 -39.45 4.41
C LYS A 799 48.30 -40.63 3.87
N VAL A 800 47.66 -41.65 3.24
CA VAL A 800 48.34 -42.74 2.51
C VAL A 800 49.17 -42.18 1.37
N ARG A 801 48.65 -41.20 0.60
CA ARG A 801 49.40 -40.54 -0.47
C ARG A 801 50.61 -39.75 0.05
N GLU A 802 50.49 -39.05 1.19
CA GLU A 802 51.64 -38.38 1.83
C GLU A 802 52.76 -39.38 2.18
N LEU A 803 52.39 -40.58 2.62
CA LEU A 803 53.34 -41.64 2.97
C LEU A 803 53.92 -42.40 1.75
N CYS A 804 53.17 -42.40 0.62
CA CYS A 804 53.53 -43.02 -0.62
C CYS A 804 53.29 -42.06 -1.78
N PRO A 805 54.17 -41.09 -2.08
CA PRO A 805 53.89 -40.03 -3.05
C PRO A 805 53.97 -40.50 -4.50
N GLU A 806 54.67 -41.65 -4.80
CA GLU A 806 54.90 -42.18 -6.15
C GLU A 806 54.39 -43.61 -6.28
N ASN A 807 54.01 -44.00 -7.50
CA ASN A 807 53.55 -45.35 -7.86
C ASN A 807 52.43 -45.88 -6.94
N LEU A 808 51.44 -45.04 -6.60
CA LEU A 808 50.35 -45.38 -5.65
C LEU A 808 49.02 -45.49 -6.32
N VAL A 809 48.30 -46.57 -6.07
CA VAL A 809 46.86 -46.72 -6.23
C VAL A 809 46.25 -47.06 -4.85
N CYS A 810 45.51 -46.15 -4.29
CA CYS A 810 44.85 -46.32 -2.98
C CYS A 810 43.32 -46.31 -3.14
N VAL A 811 42.65 -47.34 -2.67
CA VAL A 811 41.22 -47.55 -2.72
C VAL A 811 40.67 -47.85 -1.33
N VAL A 812 39.96 -46.94 -0.77
CA VAL A 812 39.37 -47.08 0.57
C VAL A 812 37.84 -47.04 0.49
N GLY A 813 37.24 -48.16 0.86
CA GLY A 813 35.82 -48.26 1.07
C GLY A 813 35.43 -48.03 2.56
N SER A 814 34.41 -47.29 2.81
CA SER A 814 33.82 -47.14 4.16
C SER A 814 32.32 -47.36 4.13
N VAL A 815 31.78 -47.86 5.25
CA VAL A 815 30.33 -47.90 5.49
C VAL A 815 30.05 -47.15 6.78
N PHE A 816 29.27 -46.11 6.67
CA PHE A 816 28.89 -45.28 7.80
C PHE A 816 27.37 -45.03 7.76
N ASN A 817 26.65 -45.34 8.82
CA ASN A 817 25.18 -45.27 8.89
C ASN A 817 24.52 -45.96 7.66
N GLU A 818 24.91 -47.22 7.42
CA GLU A 818 24.45 -48.07 6.27
C GLU A 818 24.70 -47.51 4.88
N LYS A 819 25.42 -46.43 4.75
CA LYS A 819 25.76 -45.81 3.46
C LYS A 819 27.19 -46.15 3.08
N PRO A 820 27.42 -46.87 1.95
CA PRO A 820 28.76 -47.16 1.47
C PRO A 820 29.35 -45.92 0.79
N MET A 821 30.64 -45.69 1.03
CA MET A 821 31.45 -44.73 0.31
C MET A 821 32.75 -45.39 -0.19
N LEU A 822 33.14 -45.01 -1.38
CA LEU A 822 34.38 -45.44 -2.03
C LEU A 822 35.24 -44.22 -2.33
N ASN A 823 36.50 -44.22 -1.86
CA ASN A 823 37.45 -43.16 -2.14
C ASN A 823 38.63 -43.77 -2.89
N VAL A 824 39.00 -43.14 -4.00
CA VAL A 824 40.14 -43.53 -4.83
C VAL A 824 41.12 -42.39 -4.89
N MET A 825 42.40 -42.70 -4.54
CA MET A 825 43.50 -41.77 -4.59
C MET A 825 44.62 -42.37 -5.45
N LEU A 826 45.15 -41.60 -6.38
CA LEU A 826 46.26 -41.93 -7.27
C LEU A 826 47.41 -40.96 -7.04
N SER A 827 48.65 -41.44 -7.16
CA SER A 827 49.83 -40.57 -7.23
C SER A 827 49.88 -39.85 -8.59
N ASP A 828 50.68 -38.79 -8.69
CA ASP A 828 50.73 -37.96 -9.87
C ASP A 828 51.29 -38.67 -11.12
N ASP A 829 52.24 -39.57 -10.94
CA ASP A 829 52.80 -40.45 -11.99
C ASP A 829 51.76 -41.44 -12.53
N MET A 830 50.89 -42.00 -11.67
CA MET A 830 49.81 -42.88 -12.11
C MET A 830 48.79 -42.15 -13.00
N VAL A 831 48.60 -40.85 -12.75
CA VAL A 831 47.72 -40.02 -13.60
C VAL A 831 48.42 -39.62 -14.90
N LYS A 832 49.71 -39.21 -14.86
CA LYS A 832 50.44 -38.64 -15.99
C LYS A 832 51.00 -39.70 -16.94
N ASP A 833 51.70 -40.72 -16.37
CA ASP A 833 52.44 -41.68 -17.12
C ASP A 833 51.62 -42.92 -17.47
N HIS A 834 50.71 -43.31 -16.59
CA HIS A 834 49.76 -44.42 -16.80
C HIS A 834 48.37 -44.07 -17.29
N GLY A 835 48.08 -42.77 -17.40
CA GLY A 835 46.82 -42.28 -17.94
C GLY A 835 45.59 -42.61 -17.10
N LEU A 836 45.75 -42.96 -15.81
CA LEU A 836 44.65 -43.29 -14.92
C LEU A 836 43.92 -42.04 -14.45
N ASN A 837 42.59 -42.18 -14.22
CA ASN A 837 41.74 -41.08 -13.76
C ASN A 837 40.81 -41.60 -12.68
N ALA A 838 41.02 -41.15 -11.42
CA ALA A 838 40.23 -41.56 -10.26
C ALA A 838 38.76 -41.31 -10.44
N GLY A 839 38.37 -40.19 -11.11
CA GLY A 839 36.97 -39.83 -11.38
C GLY A 839 36.25 -40.83 -12.31
N LEU A 840 36.95 -41.37 -13.30
CA LEU A 840 36.43 -42.43 -14.20
C LEU A 840 36.33 -43.75 -13.45
N LEU A 841 37.40 -44.15 -12.74
CA LEU A 841 37.47 -45.38 -11.95
C LEU A 841 36.32 -45.46 -10.92
N VAL A 842 36.14 -44.41 -10.15
CA VAL A 842 35.08 -44.31 -9.12
C VAL A 842 33.70 -44.41 -9.76
N ARG A 843 33.48 -43.76 -10.91
CA ARG A 843 32.15 -43.73 -11.57
C ARG A 843 31.72 -45.12 -12.03
N GLU A 844 32.62 -45.90 -12.58
CA GLU A 844 32.35 -47.30 -12.99
C GLU A 844 32.15 -48.21 -11.78
N ALA A 845 33.01 -48.13 -10.78
CA ALA A 845 32.93 -48.95 -9.58
C ALA A 845 31.67 -48.66 -8.76
N ALA A 846 31.21 -47.38 -8.69
CA ALA A 846 30.02 -46.97 -7.93
C ALA A 846 28.72 -47.62 -8.40
N LYS A 847 28.63 -48.05 -9.64
CA LYS A 847 27.48 -48.79 -10.18
C LYS A 847 27.19 -50.07 -9.36
N LEU A 848 28.24 -50.77 -8.85
CA LEU A 848 28.11 -51.96 -8.04
C LEU A 848 27.54 -51.68 -6.64
N MET A 849 27.67 -50.45 -6.16
CA MET A 849 27.09 -49.98 -4.92
C MET A 849 25.73 -49.29 -5.12
N GLN A 850 25.16 -49.35 -6.31
CA GLN A 850 23.93 -48.59 -6.70
C GLN A 850 24.09 -47.08 -6.38
N GLY A 851 25.23 -46.53 -6.75
CA GLY A 851 25.61 -45.20 -6.44
C GLY A 851 26.22 -44.44 -7.62
N GLY A 852 26.71 -43.25 -7.29
CA GLY A 852 27.42 -42.40 -8.25
C GLY A 852 28.46 -41.56 -7.55
N GLY A 853 29.43 -41.06 -8.32
CA GLY A 853 30.50 -40.23 -7.81
C GLY A 853 31.31 -39.60 -8.91
N GLY A 854 32.39 -38.93 -8.51
CA GLY A 854 33.32 -38.26 -9.40
C GLY A 854 34.36 -37.50 -8.60
N GLY A 855 35.24 -36.81 -9.29
CA GLY A 855 36.30 -36.00 -8.69
C GLY A 855 37.35 -35.63 -9.70
N GLN A 856 38.53 -35.25 -9.18
CA GLN A 856 39.71 -34.90 -9.96
C GLN A 856 40.44 -36.16 -10.44
N PRO A 857 41.35 -36.07 -11.43
CA PRO A 857 42.09 -37.22 -11.91
C PRO A 857 42.89 -37.99 -10.84
N HIS A 858 43.40 -37.28 -9.81
CA HIS A 858 44.18 -37.86 -8.72
C HIS A 858 43.34 -38.27 -7.51
N PHE A 859 42.12 -37.73 -7.30
CA PHE A 859 41.24 -38.09 -6.21
C PHE A 859 39.76 -38.01 -6.60
N ALA A 860 39.03 -39.06 -6.28
CA ALA A 860 37.58 -39.08 -6.47
C ALA A 860 36.90 -39.90 -5.39
N SER A 861 35.61 -39.56 -5.15
CA SER A 861 34.79 -40.29 -4.20
C SER A 861 33.41 -40.60 -4.79
N ALA A 862 32.81 -41.70 -4.34
CA ALA A 862 31.45 -42.09 -4.66
C ALA A 862 30.69 -42.57 -3.44
N GLY A 863 29.40 -42.22 -3.38
CA GLY A 863 28.45 -42.77 -2.45
C GLY A 863 27.52 -43.78 -3.12
N GLY A 864 26.97 -44.72 -2.34
CA GLY A 864 26.04 -45.74 -2.82
C GLY A 864 24.88 -46.02 -1.87
N LYS A 865 23.96 -46.85 -2.31
CA LYS A 865 22.80 -47.31 -1.50
C LYS A 865 22.95 -48.77 -1.06
N ASN A 866 23.86 -49.54 -1.70
CA ASN A 866 24.08 -50.97 -1.42
C ASN A 866 25.44 -51.19 -0.76
N PRO A 867 25.52 -51.39 0.56
CA PRO A 867 26.76 -51.66 1.28
C PRO A 867 27.44 -52.99 0.88
N ASP A 868 26.66 -53.98 0.46
CA ASP A 868 27.20 -55.29 0.08
C ASP A 868 28.01 -55.23 -1.22
N GLY A 869 27.72 -54.27 -2.07
CA GLY A 869 28.46 -54.02 -3.32
C GLY A 869 29.82 -53.35 -3.11
N LEU A 870 30.17 -52.88 -1.90
CA LEU A 870 31.42 -52.12 -1.65
C LEU A 870 32.67 -52.91 -1.91
N SER A 871 32.72 -54.18 -1.52
CA SER A 871 33.90 -55.04 -1.78
C SER A 871 34.12 -55.23 -3.26
N ALA A 872 33.03 -55.55 -4.00
CA ALA A 872 33.10 -55.68 -5.47
C ALA A 872 33.51 -54.38 -6.16
N ALA A 873 33.08 -53.20 -5.61
CA ALA A 873 33.48 -51.91 -6.12
C ALA A 873 34.97 -51.61 -5.92
N ILE A 874 35.54 -52.00 -4.77
CA ILE A 874 37.03 -51.92 -4.55
C ILE A 874 37.76 -52.76 -5.57
N ASP A 875 37.37 -54.03 -5.73
CA ASP A 875 38.00 -54.97 -6.69
C ASP A 875 37.89 -54.44 -8.14
N LYS A 876 36.75 -53.87 -8.48
CA LYS A 876 36.53 -53.28 -9.81
C LYS A 876 37.47 -52.11 -10.12
N VAL A 877 37.78 -51.27 -9.15
CA VAL A 877 38.77 -50.18 -9.33
C VAL A 877 40.14 -50.77 -9.69
N ILE A 878 40.58 -51.84 -8.96
CA ILE A 878 41.88 -52.48 -9.22
C ILE A 878 41.89 -53.13 -10.61
N GLU A 879 40.82 -53.86 -10.98
CA GLU A 879 40.64 -54.41 -12.30
C GLU A 879 40.83 -53.37 -13.43
N LEU A 880 40.13 -52.22 -13.26
CA LEU A 880 40.20 -51.14 -14.23
C LEU A 880 41.55 -50.41 -14.29
N CYS A 881 42.40 -50.55 -13.28
CA CYS A 881 43.78 -50.05 -13.33
C CYS A 881 44.74 -50.97 -14.18
N ASN A 882 44.28 -52.14 -14.64
CA ASN A 882 45.09 -53.12 -15.36
C ASN A 882 46.40 -53.50 -14.65
N LEU A 883 46.33 -53.60 -13.32
CA LEU A 883 47.49 -53.92 -12.45
C LEU A 883 47.57 -55.42 -12.15
#